data_6609f0da1cafa6929e03f996bbe78829
#
_entry.id   6609f0da1cafa6929e03f996bbe78829
#
_cell.length_a   1.000
_cell.length_b   1.000
_cell.length_c   1.000
_cell.angle_alpha   90.00
_cell.angle_beta   90.00
_cell.angle_gamma   90.00
#
_symmetry.space_group_name_H-M   'P 1'
#
loop_
_entity.id
_entity.type
_entity.pdbx_description
1 polymer ?
#
loop_
_entity_poly.entity_id
_entity_poly.type
_entity_poly.pdbx_seq_one_letter_code
_entity_poly.pdbx_strand_id
1 'polypeptide(L)'
;MTIDQALTAHPKDAVIPTDNHQKPTEQAPAQDAEPAVDSTAVHSASLLKSGLLSERESEAWQRAIETVVESVVSIRYCHPYSFDTNISGSSEATGFVVDAEKGIVLTNRHVVGTGPWTGYILFNNQEEVDAFPIYRDPVHDFGFLKFDPQAVKHMKLAAIKLRPDLAKVGVEIKVIGNDGGEKLGILSGFISRLDRNAPLYKGYMDFNTCYYQANASAAGGSSGSPVVNVDGYGIALQAGGRSDGASTDYFLPLDAPLRALNKIQQGLSVPRGEVQCVFQLKPFDECRRLGLSSEWETIARKAFPRENNMLVASTVLPEGPSDGKIKEGDILIKINGVLVTQFLQFNTILDENIGKKLHFLLQRDGQDVEEEILVQDLNEVTPDQFVAVSGASFHDLSYQVAQRYTIACRGVYVCESGPFHPSVRNDIVVQSINYKDTPDLATFIDIMKEIPDRARVVLSFKYLWDWHTLHTAVVSVDRHWFGKMRLFKRNDTTGAWDVDILAEALPAVPPKPLTASFAPLTHVPHRAVADVVRSFVFVNYSTALLLDGQSLHDKGGMGLVIDADKGLVLVARNIVPTKFCDIQLTFADSVLIPGKLVFLHPSHYYAVIKYDPSLVDAPVRSAKLSTEQISQGASTLFVGHNGNGEMVYSSTTVTRVMPLERTPPNPPKCRPINLDRIDVDSRLSAQCTSGVLMTEEGDIQGIWLVYERDDDEETSFGLGSLALLPVITKLVQGTIPKLRSLPVELEAITMMEARVMGVSEEWIQKVGKKSVQHRLFTVKRIFGEAPDQLLEGDVLLTLNGDLITQLPELEVMYWHEKLDAVIVRSGKQIDLKLDTLLEDDFETSHVVNFCGLTVQKPHRTVRQSIKKLPSQVYITTWLHGSPAALYSVYATRFITHINSVPTPDLESLVPIVAAIPDNTYFTVKAVDYAGAPFVATVKKNERYFPTVEWIADASCDEGWRRVTYDGGKAIQGEGTYGITF
;
A
#
# COMPACT_ATOMS: atom_id res chain seq x y z
N MET A 1 -20.81 19.17 2.54
CA MET A 1 -20.61 18.32 1.35
C MET A 1 -19.16 18.45 0.97
N THR A 2 -18.35 17.57 1.46
CA THR A 2 -16.88 17.53 1.29
C THR A 2 -16.52 16.71 0.06
N ILE A 3 -15.49 17.15 -0.62
CA ILE A 3 -15.00 16.67 -1.95
C ILE A 3 -14.43 15.23 -1.91
N ASP A 4 -14.53 14.50 -0.81
CA ASP A 4 -13.92 13.18 -0.59
C ASP A 4 -14.70 11.97 -1.14
N GLN A 5 -15.83 12.17 -1.82
CA GLN A 5 -16.63 11.03 -2.34
C GLN A 5 -16.42 10.68 -3.81
N ALA A 6 -15.46 11.30 -4.51
CA ALA A 6 -15.30 11.13 -5.96
C ALA A 6 -14.15 10.19 -6.40
N LEU A 7 -13.39 9.55 -5.52
CA LEU A 7 -12.16 8.84 -5.89
C LEU A 7 -12.07 7.35 -5.48
N THR A 8 -13.15 6.74 -5.01
CA THR A 8 -13.17 5.29 -4.71
C THR A 8 -14.39 4.59 -5.29
N ALA A 9 -14.50 4.55 -6.60
CA ALA A 9 -15.44 3.65 -7.27
C ALA A 9 -14.66 2.58 -8.04
N HIS A 10 -14.53 1.39 -7.45
CA HIS A 10 -14.24 0.16 -8.19
C HIS A 10 -15.52 -0.25 -8.96
N PRO A 11 -15.45 -0.64 -10.23
CA PRO A 11 -16.60 -1.18 -10.93
C PRO A 11 -16.90 -2.59 -10.45
N LYS A 12 -18.06 -2.79 -9.86
CA LYS A 12 -18.66 -4.11 -9.66
C LYS A 12 -19.39 -4.53 -10.92
N ASP A 13 -19.28 -5.82 -11.20
CA ASP A 13 -19.88 -6.60 -12.26
C ASP A 13 -21.32 -6.18 -12.62
N ALA A 14 -21.52 -5.81 -13.89
CA ALA A 14 -22.84 -5.69 -14.48
C ALA A 14 -23.15 -6.96 -15.28
N VAL A 15 -24.09 -7.71 -14.75
CA VAL A 15 -24.75 -8.84 -15.42
C VAL A 15 -25.55 -8.30 -16.62
N ILE A 16 -25.29 -8.85 -17.80
CA ILE A 16 -26.04 -8.58 -19.04
C ILE A 16 -27.26 -9.50 -19.06
N PRO A 17 -28.49 -9.00 -19.24
CA PRO A 17 -29.63 -9.84 -19.61
C PRO A 17 -29.64 -10.02 -21.11
N THR A 18 -29.66 -11.29 -21.54
CA THR A 18 -30.00 -11.71 -22.89
C THR A 18 -31.48 -11.51 -23.12
N ASP A 19 -31.83 -10.80 -24.17
CA ASP A 19 -33.15 -10.92 -24.75
C ASP A 19 -33.12 -11.00 -26.27
N ASN A 20 -33.74 -12.09 -26.74
CA ASN A 20 -33.91 -12.50 -28.12
C ASN A 20 -35.15 -11.79 -28.68
N HIS A 21 -35.04 -11.10 -29.81
CA HIS A 21 -36.14 -10.97 -30.72
C HIS A 21 -35.70 -10.91 -32.19
N GLN A 22 -36.22 -11.90 -32.93
CA GLN A 22 -36.10 -12.05 -34.35
C GLN A 22 -37.17 -11.22 -35.11
N LYS A 23 -36.70 -10.74 -36.30
CA LYS A 23 -37.48 -10.63 -37.57
C LYS A 23 -38.22 -9.31 -37.89
N PRO A 24 -38.49 -9.03 -39.16
CA PRO A 24 -38.26 -9.78 -40.39
C PRO A 24 -37.67 -8.98 -41.58
N THR A 25 -37.24 -9.75 -42.56
CA THR A 25 -36.89 -9.42 -43.96
C THR A 25 -37.99 -8.71 -44.75
N GLU A 26 -37.57 -7.72 -45.53
CA GLU A 26 -38.34 -7.33 -46.73
C GLU A 26 -37.43 -7.38 -47.96
N GLN A 27 -37.98 -8.05 -48.98
CA GLN A 27 -37.44 -8.16 -50.33
C GLN A 27 -37.83 -6.94 -51.17
N ALA A 28 -36.94 -6.47 -52.03
CA ALA A 28 -37.30 -5.63 -53.17
C ALA A 28 -36.60 -6.12 -54.46
N PRO A 29 -37.15 -5.86 -55.61
CA PRO A 29 -37.17 -6.82 -56.71
C PRO A 29 -36.04 -6.66 -57.77
N ALA A 30 -35.90 -7.72 -58.55
CA ALA A 30 -34.95 -7.83 -59.65
C ALA A 30 -35.27 -6.87 -60.79
N GLN A 31 -34.25 -6.35 -61.45
CA GLN A 31 -34.29 -5.83 -62.83
C GLN A 31 -33.10 -6.36 -63.60
N ASP A 32 -33.47 -6.84 -64.71
CA ASP A 32 -32.93 -7.38 -65.93
C ASP A 32 -31.42 -7.29 -66.26
N ALA A 33 -30.95 -8.43 -66.76
CA ALA A 33 -29.63 -8.68 -67.28
C ALA A 33 -29.52 -8.23 -68.74
N GLU A 34 -28.37 -7.62 -69.10
CA GLU A 34 -27.86 -7.63 -70.53
C GLU A 34 -26.39 -8.20 -70.50
N PRO A 35 -25.94 -8.71 -71.67
CA PRO A 35 -25.08 -9.90 -71.66
C PRO A 35 -23.59 -9.62 -71.46
N ALA A 36 -22.94 -10.61 -70.85
CA ALA A 36 -21.51 -10.64 -70.59
C ALA A 36 -20.62 -10.70 -71.86
N VAL A 37 -19.64 -9.79 -71.89
CA VAL A 37 -18.44 -9.96 -72.71
C VAL A 37 -17.39 -10.68 -71.83
N ASP A 38 -16.84 -11.73 -72.43
CA ASP A 38 -15.90 -12.69 -71.80
C ASP A 38 -14.64 -12.01 -71.26
N SER A 39 -14.54 -11.81 -69.91
CA SER A 39 -13.37 -11.25 -69.22
C SER A 39 -12.74 -12.23 -68.22
N THR A 40 -13.05 -13.51 -68.34
CA THR A 40 -12.62 -14.52 -67.34
C THR A 40 -11.12 -14.81 -67.36
N ALA A 41 -10.37 -14.51 -68.41
CA ALA A 41 -8.94 -14.77 -68.51
C ALA A 41 -8.08 -13.73 -67.75
N VAL A 42 -8.54 -12.46 -67.65
CA VAL A 42 -7.80 -11.39 -67.00
C VAL A 42 -8.07 -11.37 -65.47
N HIS A 43 -9.29 -11.75 -65.11
CA HIS A 43 -9.65 -11.83 -63.66
C HIS A 43 -8.96 -12.99 -62.92
N SER A 44 -8.83 -14.15 -63.58
CA SER A 44 -8.15 -15.32 -62.96
C SER A 44 -6.66 -15.10 -62.79
N ALA A 45 -5.97 -14.40 -63.72
CA ALA A 45 -4.54 -14.06 -63.59
C ALA A 45 -4.31 -12.99 -62.51
N SER A 46 -5.25 -12.07 -62.29
CA SER A 46 -5.20 -11.08 -61.22
C SER A 46 -5.43 -11.70 -59.82
N LEU A 47 -6.41 -12.62 -59.74
CA LEU A 47 -6.70 -13.36 -58.48
C LEU A 47 -5.57 -14.32 -58.11
N LEU A 48 -4.98 -15.01 -59.09
CA LEU A 48 -3.80 -15.86 -58.83
C LEU A 48 -2.56 -15.05 -58.43
N LYS A 49 -2.33 -13.86 -59.01
CA LYS A 49 -1.26 -12.97 -58.62
C LYS A 49 -1.52 -12.39 -57.22
N SER A 50 -2.75 -12.02 -56.86
CA SER A 50 -3.07 -11.54 -55.52
C SER A 50 -2.97 -12.65 -54.45
N GLY A 51 -3.39 -13.88 -54.78
CA GLY A 51 -3.22 -15.06 -53.91
C GLY A 51 -1.75 -15.39 -53.65
N LEU A 52 -0.90 -15.42 -54.71
CA LEU A 52 0.55 -15.65 -54.56
C LEU A 52 1.28 -14.52 -53.81
N LEU A 53 0.83 -13.28 -53.93
CA LEU A 53 1.37 -12.16 -53.15
C LEU A 53 0.98 -12.31 -51.67
N SER A 54 -0.25 -12.65 -51.36
CA SER A 54 -0.75 -12.90 -50.00
C SER A 54 -0.04 -14.08 -49.33
N GLU A 55 0.23 -15.15 -50.06
CA GLU A 55 1.00 -16.33 -49.53
C GLU A 55 2.46 -15.90 -49.22
N ARG A 56 3.11 -15.15 -50.10
CA ARG A 56 4.49 -14.67 -49.90
C ARG A 56 4.59 -13.70 -48.74
N GLU A 57 3.62 -12.83 -48.54
CA GLU A 57 3.56 -11.91 -47.38
C GLU A 57 3.33 -12.67 -46.08
N SER A 58 2.48 -13.67 -46.09
CA SER A 58 2.25 -14.55 -44.93
C SER A 58 3.50 -15.34 -44.55
N GLU A 59 4.24 -15.89 -45.51
CA GLU A 59 5.52 -16.57 -45.27
C GLU A 59 6.61 -15.61 -44.79
N ALA A 60 6.63 -14.35 -45.23
CA ALA A 60 7.57 -13.36 -44.78
C ALA A 60 7.33 -12.99 -43.32
N TRP A 61 6.09 -12.77 -42.96
CA TRP A 61 5.71 -12.52 -41.56
C TRP A 61 6.02 -13.71 -40.65
N GLN A 62 5.77 -14.94 -41.09
CA GLN A 62 6.05 -16.13 -40.30
C GLN A 62 7.55 -16.24 -40.00
N ARG A 63 8.40 -16.02 -40.97
CA ARG A 63 9.86 -16.01 -40.79
C ARG A 63 10.31 -14.87 -39.87
N ALA A 64 9.75 -13.69 -40.01
CA ALA A 64 10.03 -12.55 -39.14
C ALA A 64 9.67 -12.87 -37.68
N ILE A 65 8.46 -13.42 -37.45
CA ILE A 65 7.99 -13.82 -36.10
C ILE A 65 8.91 -14.87 -35.47
N GLU A 66 9.24 -15.95 -36.21
CA GLU A 66 10.11 -17.03 -35.75
C GLU A 66 11.48 -16.48 -35.28
N THR A 67 12.03 -15.51 -35.99
CA THR A 67 13.31 -14.87 -35.64
C THR A 67 13.18 -13.93 -34.44
N VAL A 68 12.12 -13.12 -34.41
CA VAL A 68 11.92 -12.09 -33.35
C VAL A 68 11.61 -12.74 -32.01
N VAL A 69 10.81 -13.80 -31.98
CA VAL A 69 10.40 -14.53 -30.78
C VAL A 69 11.60 -15.01 -29.94
N GLU A 70 12.72 -15.39 -30.59
CA GLU A 70 13.95 -15.80 -29.88
C GLU A 70 14.61 -14.65 -29.08
N SER A 71 14.27 -13.40 -29.42
CA SER A 71 14.82 -12.20 -28.78
C SER A 71 13.90 -11.58 -27.74
N VAL A 72 12.62 -11.99 -27.68
CA VAL A 72 11.63 -11.43 -26.75
C VAL A 72 11.70 -12.14 -25.42
N VAL A 73 11.65 -11.38 -24.31
CA VAL A 73 11.71 -11.89 -22.95
C VAL A 73 10.55 -11.36 -22.12
N SER A 74 10.04 -12.19 -21.23
CA SER A 74 9.20 -11.74 -20.11
C SER A 74 10.09 -11.18 -19.01
N ILE A 75 9.70 -10.08 -18.41
CA ILE A 75 10.39 -9.45 -17.28
C ILE A 75 9.49 -9.58 -16.06
N ARG A 76 9.99 -10.22 -14.99
CA ARG A 76 9.33 -10.27 -13.68
C ARG A 76 10.16 -9.52 -12.66
N TYR A 77 9.55 -8.54 -12.02
CA TYR A 77 10.33 -7.60 -11.20
C TYR A 77 9.55 -7.05 -10.01
N CYS A 78 10.31 -6.52 -9.05
CA CYS A 78 9.84 -5.74 -7.92
C CYS A 78 10.54 -4.40 -7.85
N HIS A 79 9.80 -3.39 -7.41
CA HIS A 79 10.33 -2.14 -6.86
C HIS A 79 10.23 -2.23 -5.32
N PRO A 80 11.33 -2.54 -4.61
CA PRO A 80 11.31 -2.68 -3.15
C PRO A 80 10.90 -1.43 -2.39
N TYR A 81 11.20 -0.25 -2.95
CA TYR A 81 10.89 1.06 -2.37
C TYR A 81 10.18 1.94 -3.37
N SER A 82 9.28 2.79 -2.88
CA SER A 82 8.79 3.93 -3.65
C SER A 82 9.91 4.93 -3.89
N PHE A 83 10.03 5.44 -5.10
CA PHE A 83 11.03 6.43 -5.46
C PHE A 83 10.60 7.22 -6.69
N ASP A 84 10.70 8.55 -6.65
CA ASP A 84 10.28 9.46 -7.71
C ASP A 84 8.84 9.15 -8.16
N THR A 85 8.64 8.78 -9.39
CA THR A 85 7.34 8.48 -9.97
C THR A 85 6.88 7.02 -9.84
N ASN A 86 7.73 6.15 -9.29
CA ASN A 86 7.43 4.74 -9.08
C ASN A 86 7.05 4.45 -7.63
N ILE A 87 5.99 3.69 -7.43
CA ILE A 87 5.58 3.16 -6.13
C ILE A 87 6.12 1.74 -5.94
N SER A 88 6.33 1.33 -4.69
CA SER A 88 6.73 -0.04 -4.36
C SER A 88 5.68 -1.04 -4.86
N GLY A 89 6.14 -2.14 -5.45
CA GLY A 89 5.23 -3.15 -5.99
C GLY A 89 5.96 -4.22 -6.81
N SER A 90 5.21 -5.24 -7.21
CA SER A 90 5.68 -6.31 -8.12
C SER A 90 4.86 -6.29 -9.40
N SER A 91 5.49 -6.57 -10.54
CA SER A 91 4.82 -6.54 -11.84
C SER A 91 5.50 -7.43 -12.86
N GLU A 92 4.83 -7.63 -13.99
CA GLU A 92 5.33 -8.31 -15.16
C GLU A 92 5.30 -7.38 -16.37
N ALA A 93 6.26 -7.55 -17.28
CA ALA A 93 6.38 -6.74 -18.49
C ALA A 93 7.10 -7.54 -19.57
N THR A 94 7.29 -6.91 -20.72
CA THR A 94 8.03 -7.46 -21.84
C THR A 94 9.32 -6.65 -22.06
N GLY A 95 10.32 -7.28 -22.63
CA GLY A 95 11.50 -6.67 -23.18
C GLY A 95 12.02 -7.47 -24.37
N PHE A 96 13.03 -6.96 -25.04
CA PHE A 96 13.67 -7.70 -26.09
C PHE A 96 15.17 -7.44 -26.18
N VAL A 97 15.91 -8.45 -26.54
CA VAL A 97 17.38 -8.39 -26.65
C VAL A 97 17.75 -7.50 -27.84
N VAL A 98 18.58 -6.48 -27.60
CA VAL A 98 19.12 -5.55 -28.60
C VAL A 98 20.62 -5.71 -28.78
N ASP A 99 21.30 -6.44 -27.87
CA ASP A 99 22.69 -6.84 -27.97
C ASP A 99 22.87 -8.21 -27.29
N ALA A 100 23.00 -9.26 -28.11
CA ALA A 100 23.12 -10.63 -27.62
C ALA A 100 24.52 -10.94 -27.04
N GLU A 101 25.57 -10.24 -27.49
CA GLU A 101 26.95 -10.45 -27.00
C GLU A 101 27.15 -9.82 -25.63
N LYS A 102 26.58 -8.63 -25.41
CA LYS A 102 26.65 -7.89 -24.14
C LYS A 102 25.50 -8.16 -23.17
N GLY A 103 24.47 -8.91 -23.61
CA GLY A 103 23.30 -9.23 -22.82
C GLY A 103 22.46 -7.99 -22.49
N ILE A 104 22.15 -7.15 -23.48
CA ILE A 104 21.37 -5.93 -23.28
C ILE A 104 19.93 -6.12 -23.77
N VAL A 105 18.97 -5.84 -22.90
CA VAL A 105 17.52 -5.87 -23.18
C VAL A 105 16.98 -4.45 -23.14
N LEU A 106 16.21 -4.08 -24.15
CA LEU A 106 15.44 -2.83 -24.19
C LEU A 106 14.03 -3.08 -23.66
N THR A 107 13.56 -2.18 -22.81
CA THR A 107 12.20 -2.16 -22.28
C THR A 107 11.80 -0.71 -21.91
N ASN A 108 10.65 -0.50 -21.28
CA ASN A 108 10.22 0.84 -20.86
C ASN A 108 10.96 1.33 -19.60
N ARG A 109 10.99 2.67 -19.40
CA ARG A 109 11.48 3.28 -18.16
C ARG A 109 10.66 2.86 -16.94
N HIS A 110 9.34 2.81 -17.06
CA HIS A 110 8.48 2.40 -15.95
C HIS A 110 8.66 0.91 -15.56
N VAL A 111 9.30 0.09 -16.39
CA VAL A 111 9.67 -1.30 -16.10
C VAL A 111 11.02 -1.36 -15.36
N VAL A 112 12.04 -0.67 -15.88
CA VAL A 112 13.36 -0.60 -15.19
C VAL A 112 13.30 0.23 -13.92
N GLY A 113 12.32 1.12 -13.80
CA GLY A 113 12.09 1.95 -12.63
C GLY A 113 13.15 3.00 -12.37
N THR A 114 12.80 3.98 -11.56
CA THR A 114 13.72 5.05 -11.12
C THR A 114 14.45 4.68 -9.83
N GLY A 115 13.81 3.89 -8.97
CA GLY A 115 14.29 3.45 -7.67
C GLY A 115 14.95 2.07 -7.65
N PRO A 116 15.08 1.47 -6.47
CA PRO A 116 15.55 0.09 -6.29
C PRO A 116 14.71 -0.90 -7.10
N TRP A 117 15.41 -1.87 -7.69
CA TRP A 117 14.80 -2.84 -8.57
C TRP A 117 15.39 -4.23 -8.32
N THR A 118 14.56 -5.27 -8.35
CA THR A 118 14.99 -6.68 -8.33
C THR A 118 14.14 -7.48 -9.28
N GLY A 119 14.75 -8.38 -10.03
CA GLY A 119 13.97 -9.18 -10.98
C GLY A 119 14.82 -10.07 -11.85
N TYR A 120 14.16 -10.71 -12.80
CA TYR A 120 14.75 -11.63 -13.76
C TYR A 120 14.01 -11.56 -15.09
N ILE A 121 14.66 -12.07 -16.14
CA ILE A 121 14.09 -12.25 -17.46
C ILE A 121 13.84 -13.73 -17.73
N LEU A 122 12.76 -14.02 -18.44
CA LEU A 122 12.39 -15.35 -18.86
C LEU A 122 12.33 -15.40 -20.38
N PHE A 123 13.16 -16.24 -20.98
CA PHE A 123 13.18 -16.46 -22.42
C PHE A 123 12.02 -17.35 -22.90
N ASN A 124 11.76 -17.35 -24.20
CA ASN A 124 10.67 -18.17 -24.78
C ASN A 124 10.81 -19.69 -24.50
N ASN A 125 12.05 -20.18 -24.38
CA ASN A 125 12.34 -21.57 -24.01
C ASN A 125 12.24 -21.85 -22.50
N GLN A 126 11.75 -20.87 -21.70
CA GLN A 126 11.58 -20.92 -20.24
C GLN A 126 12.90 -20.92 -19.44
N GLU A 127 14.03 -20.54 -20.05
CA GLU A 127 15.25 -20.26 -19.30
C GLU A 127 15.09 -18.93 -18.55
N GLU A 128 15.29 -18.99 -17.24
CA GLU A 128 15.29 -17.84 -16.35
C GLU A 128 16.72 -17.34 -16.14
N VAL A 129 16.93 -16.04 -16.28
CA VAL A 129 18.23 -15.40 -16.09
C VAL A 129 18.06 -14.11 -15.28
N ASP A 130 18.92 -13.92 -14.27
CA ASP A 130 18.98 -12.68 -13.51
C ASP A 130 19.30 -11.49 -14.42
N ALA A 131 18.58 -10.40 -14.21
CA ALA A 131 18.80 -9.15 -14.91
C ALA A 131 18.78 -7.97 -13.96
N PHE A 132 19.36 -6.87 -14.36
CA PHE A 132 19.39 -5.64 -13.58
C PHE A 132 19.43 -4.40 -14.50
N PRO A 133 18.87 -3.26 -14.05
CA PRO A 133 18.91 -2.00 -14.80
C PRO A 133 20.33 -1.44 -14.92
N ILE A 134 20.75 -1.08 -16.16
CA ILE A 134 21.98 -0.35 -16.43
C ILE A 134 21.77 1.06 -16.94
N TYR A 135 20.56 1.36 -17.41
CA TYR A 135 20.17 2.70 -17.84
C TYR A 135 18.65 2.88 -17.80
N ARG A 136 18.24 4.03 -17.43
CA ARG A 136 16.87 4.55 -17.51
C ARG A 136 16.89 5.97 -18.02
N ASP A 137 16.12 6.26 -19.06
CA ASP A 137 16.07 7.64 -19.55
C ASP A 137 15.38 8.54 -18.51
N PRO A 138 15.92 9.72 -18.19
CA PRO A 138 15.32 10.60 -17.19
C PRO A 138 13.93 11.11 -17.56
N VAL A 139 13.61 11.18 -18.87
CA VAL A 139 12.37 11.76 -19.40
C VAL A 139 11.57 10.74 -20.20
N HIS A 140 12.18 10.10 -21.22
CA HIS A 140 11.46 9.25 -22.16
C HIS A 140 11.26 7.84 -21.60
N ASP A 141 10.14 7.21 -21.96
CA ASP A 141 9.75 5.91 -21.40
C ASP A 141 10.51 4.73 -21.99
N PHE A 142 11.84 4.74 -21.85
CA PHE A 142 12.70 3.60 -22.18
C PHE A 142 13.84 3.42 -21.19
N GLY A 143 14.36 2.19 -21.12
CA GLY A 143 15.53 1.83 -20.34
C GLY A 143 16.11 0.49 -20.78
N PHE A 144 17.26 0.16 -20.21
CA PHE A 144 17.98 -1.07 -20.53
C PHE A 144 18.27 -1.89 -19.30
N LEU A 145 17.99 -3.20 -19.43
CA LEU A 145 18.45 -4.21 -18.48
C LEU A 145 19.69 -4.90 -19.05
N LYS A 146 20.49 -5.45 -18.15
CA LYS A 146 21.64 -6.29 -18.48
C LYS A 146 21.47 -7.65 -17.84
N PHE A 147 21.83 -8.71 -18.58
CA PHE A 147 21.91 -10.09 -18.10
C PHE A 147 23.25 -10.72 -18.53
N ASP A 148 23.58 -11.86 -17.94
CA ASP A 148 24.76 -12.65 -18.36
C ASP A 148 24.40 -13.58 -19.53
N PRO A 149 24.90 -13.33 -20.77
CA PRO A 149 24.62 -14.20 -21.90
C PRO A 149 25.03 -15.66 -21.69
N GLN A 150 26.03 -15.92 -20.85
CA GLN A 150 26.56 -17.28 -20.59
C GLN A 150 25.58 -18.08 -19.67
N ALA A 151 24.65 -17.41 -19.01
CA ALA A 151 23.64 -18.07 -18.23
C ALA A 151 22.58 -18.78 -19.09
N VAL A 152 22.40 -18.36 -20.35
CA VAL A 152 21.49 -19.00 -21.32
C VAL A 152 22.21 -20.18 -21.94
N LYS A 153 21.66 -21.40 -21.79
CA LYS A 153 22.33 -22.67 -22.11
C LYS A 153 21.66 -23.46 -23.22
N HIS A 154 20.36 -23.31 -23.40
CA HIS A 154 19.54 -24.21 -24.22
C HIS A 154 18.94 -23.55 -25.46
N MET A 155 19.30 -22.28 -25.74
CA MET A 155 18.92 -21.58 -26.95
C MET A 155 20.06 -20.71 -27.47
N LYS A 156 20.00 -20.39 -28.77
CA LYS A 156 20.90 -19.39 -29.35
C LYS A 156 20.31 -18.01 -29.15
N LEU A 157 21.07 -17.12 -28.54
CA LEU A 157 20.65 -15.72 -28.36
C LEU A 157 20.57 -15.01 -29.71
N ALA A 158 19.49 -14.33 -29.94
CA ALA A 158 19.28 -13.44 -31.09
C ALA A 158 19.03 -12.01 -30.56
N ALA A 159 19.26 -11.01 -31.41
CA ALA A 159 19.02 -9.61 -31.09
C ALA A 159 18.21 -8.93 -32.19
N ILE A 160 17.22 -8.13 -31.83
CA ILE A 160 16.43 -7.32 -32.75
C ILE A 160 17.24 -6.08 -33.15
N LYS A 161 17.43 -5.87 -34.43
CA LYS A 161 18.08 -4.68 -34.95
C LYS A 161 17.11 -3.52 -34.99
N LEU A 162 17.46 -2.39 -34.34
CA LEU A 162 16.65 -1.19 -34.30
C LEU A 162 16.77 -0.39 -35.59
N ARG A 163 15.64 -0.07 -36.23
CA ARG A 163 15.54 0.69 -37.49
C ARG A 163 14.38 1.69 -37.42
N PRO A 164 14.50 2.77 -36.61
CA PRO A 164 13.46 3.81 -36.50
C PRO A 164 13.14 4.48 -37.84
N ASP A 165 14.11 4.56 -38.76
CA ASP A 165 13.97 5.12 -40.11
C ASP A 165 12.94 4.39 -40.99
N LEU A 166 12.55 3.17 -40.63
CA LEU A 166 11.52 2.39 -41.33
C LEU A 166 10.11 2.61 -40.80
N ALA A 167 9.94 3.33 -39.68
CA ALA A 167 8.62 3.69 -39.19
C ALA A 167 7.96 4.75 -40.06
N LYS A 168 6.85 4.37 -40.73
CA LYS A 168 6.08 5.25 -41.62
C LYS A 168 4.59 5.00 -41.47
N VAL A 169 3.77 6.03 -41.70
CA VAL A 169 2.31 5.88 -41.74
C VAL A 169 1.93 4.82 -42.77
N GLY A 170 1.02 3.93 -42.42
CA GLY A 170 0.56 2.83 -43.27
C GLY A 170 1.43 1.57 -43.27
N VAL A 171 2.56 1.55 -42.56
CA VAL A 171 3.35 0.34 -42.38
C VAL A 171 2.61 -0.65 -41.51
N GLU A 172 2.47 -1.89 -42.01
CA GLU A 172 1.98 -3.02 -41.23
C GLU A 172 3.02 -3.39 -40.14
N ILE A 173 2.52 -3.63 -38.95
CA ILE A 173 3.35 -3.93 -37.77
C ILE A 173 2.81 -5.15 -37.03
N LYS A 174 3.72 -5.80 -36.28
CA LYS A 174 3.34 -6.72 -35.21
C LYS A 174 3.98 -6.31 -33.91
N VAL A 175 3.17 -6.34 -32.84
CA VAL A 175 3.62 -6.20 -31.45
C VAL A 175 3.76 -7.60 -30.89
N ILE A 176 4.93 -7.96 -30.41
CA ILE A 176 5.23 -9.33 -29.94
C ILE A 176 5.66 -9.27 -28.48
N GLY A 177 4.84 -9.80 -27.56
CA GLY A 177 5.12 -9.71 -26.13
C GLY A 177 4.13 -10.48 -25.27
N ASN A 178 4.23 -10.27 -23.96
CA ASN A 178 3.42 -10.99 -22.95
C ASN A 178 2.16 -10.20 -22.61
N ASP A 179 1.21 -10.20 -23.51
CA ASP A 179 -0.05 -9.49 -23.31
C ASP A 179 -0.87 -10.15 -22.20
N GLY A 180 -1.36 -9.34 -21.24
CA GLY A 180 -2.12 -9.83 -20.09
C GLY A 180 -1.33 -10.67 -19.07
N GLY A 181 0.02 -10.68 -19.13
CA GLY A 181 0.86 -11.54 -18.28
C GLY A 181 0.84 -13.02 -18.71
N GLU A 182 0.21 -13.33 -19.83
CA GLU A 182 0.16 -14.66 -20.43
C GLU A 182 1.43 -14.96 -21.26
N LYS A 183 1.50 -16.14 -21.85
CA LYS A 183 2.56 -16.50 -22.78
C LYS A 183 2.50 -15.60 -24.01
N LEU A 184 3.62 -15.51 -24.69
CA LEU A 184 3.87 -14.69 -25.86
C LEU A 184 2.65 -14.55 -26.80
N GLY A 185 2.12 -13.35 -26.87
CA GLY A 185 1.07 -12.93 -27.78
C GLY A 185 1.60 -12.15 -28.98
N ILE A 186 0.88 -12.15 -30.09
CA ILE A 186 1.23 -11.41 -31.31
C ILE A 186 0.01 -10.60 -31.73
N LEU A 187 0.16 -9.28 -31.67
CA LEU A 187 -0.87 -8.35 -32.10
C LEU A 187 -0.49 -7.75 -33.45
N SER A 188 -1.45 -7.61 -34.37
CA SER A 188 -1.26 -7.04 -35.70
C SER A 188 -1.90 -5.67 -35.78
N GLY A 189 -1.28 -4.75 -36.51
CA GLY A 189 -1.84 -3.41 -36.72
C GLY A 189 -1.10 -2.62 -37.79
N PHE A 190 -1.43 -1.34 -37.91
CA PHE A 190 -0.80 -0.40 -38.82
C PHE A 190 -0.46 0.89 -38.07
N ILE A 191 0.71 1.48 -38.39
CA ILE A 191 1.02 2.81 -37.90
C ILE A 191 0.07 3.79 -38.56
N SER A 192 -0.77 4.43 -37.76
CA SER A 192 -1.77 5.39 -38.25
C SER A 192 -1.26 6.84 -38.19
N ARG A 193 -0.32 7.14 -37.30
CA ARG A 193 0.20 8.49 -37.04
C ARG A 193 1.58 8.48 -36.41
N LEU A 194 2.42 9.50 -36.70
CA LEU A 194 3.80 9.62 -36.17
C LEU A 194 4.02 10.86 -35.27
N ASP A 195 3.07 11.78 -35.24
CA ASP A 195 3.17 13.11 -34.63
C ASP A 195 2.24 13.29 -33.43
N ARG A 196 1.94 12.23 -32.71
CA ARG A 196 1.09 12.28 -31.52
C ARG A 196 1.88 12.85 -30.34
N ASN A 197 1.28 13.79 -29.58
CA ASN A 197 1.83 14.16 -28.28
C ASN A 197 1.83 12.93 -27.34
N ALA A 198 2.81 12.88 -26.43
CA ALA A 198 2.93 11.80 -25.47
C ALA A 198 1.63 11.62 -24.65
N PRO A 199 1.20 10.40 -24.39
CA PRO A 199 0.04 10.13 -23.55
C PRO A 199 0.33 10.49 -22.08
N LEU A 200 -0.73 10.86 -21.36
CA LEU A 200 -0.65 11.08 -19.91
C LEU A 200 -0.77 9.73 -19.20
N TYR A 201 0.26 9.34 -18.47
CA TYR A 201 0.24 8.18 -17.59
C TYR A 201 -0.01 8.61 -16.13
N LYS A 202 -0.58 7.73 -15.35
CA LYS A 202 -0.74 7.97 -13.92
C LYS A 202 0.64 8.03 -13.25
N GLY A 203 1.04 9.21 -12.74
CA GLY A 203 2.30 9.41 -12.04
C GLY A 203 3.51 9.79 -12.91
N TYR A 204 3.48 9.55 -14.22
CA TYR A 204 4.59 9.80 -15.13
C TYR A 204 4.09 10.41 -16.45
N MET A 205 4.86 11.31 -17.06
CA MET A 205 4.51 11.95 -18.33
C MET A 205 5.76 12.22 -19.15
N ASP A 206 5.80 11.69 -20.37
CA ASP A 206 6.80 12.05 -21.36
C ASP A 206 6.54 13.43 -21.94
N PHE A 207 7.58 14.15 -22.23
CA PHE A 207 7.51 15.46 -22.87
C PHE A 207 8.69 15.63 -23.86
N ASN A 208 8.61 16.66 -24.70
CA ASN A 208 9.60 16.93 -25.74
C ASN A 208 9.88 15.71 -26.65
N THR A 209 8.84 14.93 -26.96
CA THR A 209 8.87 13.78 -27.85
C THR A 209 7.52 13.58 -28.52
N CYS A 210 7.52 12.93 -29.70
CA CYS A 210 6.31 12.43 -30.33
C CYS A 210 6.17 10.94 -30.13
N TYR A 211 4.93 10.46 -30.08
CA TYR A 211 4.59 9.04 -30.06
C TYR A 211 3.98 8.63 -31.39
N TYR A 212 4.18 7.39 -31.78
CA TYR A 212 3.46 6.78 -32.87
C TYR A 212 2.13 6.23 -32.36
N GLN A 213 1.12 6.30 -33.20
CA GLN A 213 -0.20 5.75 -32.89
C GLN A 213 -0.50 4.62 -33.86
N ALA A 214 -1.06 3.52 -33.31
CA ALA A 214 -1.57 2.40 -34.11
C ALA A 214 -2.91 1.92 -33.57
N ASN A 215 -3.54 1.03 -34.32
CA ASN A 215 -4.81 0.40 -34.00
C ASN A 215 -4.65 -1.06 -33.49
N ALA A 216 -3.61 -1.32 -32.72
CA ALA A 216 -3.47 -2.57 -31.98
C ALA A 216 -4.24 -2.49 -30.64
N SER A 217 -4.43 -3.61 -29.95
CA SER A 217 -5.17 -3.70 -28.68
C SER A 217 -4.31 -4.42 -27.66
N ALA A 218 -3.30 -3.73 -27.15
CA ALA A 218 -2.41 -4.30 -26.14
C ALA A 218 -3.01 -4.16 -24.72
N ALA A 219 -2.81 -5.18 -23.87
CA ALA A 219 -3.19 -5.19 -22.45
C ALA A 219 -1.97 -5.01 -21.53
N GLY A 220 -2.20 -5.02 -20.20
CA GLY A 220 -1.12 -4.98 -19.22
C GLY A 220 -0.16 -6.17 -19.40
N GLY A 221 1.17 -5.91 -19.25
CA GLY A 221 2.23 -6.89 -19.53
C GLY A 221 2.88 -6.73 -20.90
N SER A 222 2.21 -6.11 -21.86
CA SER A 222 2.78 -5.83 -23.20
C SER A 222 3.77 -4.64 -23.21
N SER A 223 3.84 -3.84 -22.16
CA SER A 223 4.83 -2.76 -22.02
C SER A 223 6.24 -3.26 -22.26
N GLY A 224 7.01 -2.57 -23.13
CA GLY A 224 8.36 -2.95 -23.52
C GLY A 224 8.42 -3.96 -24.67
N SER A 225 7.29 -4.34 -25.28
CA SER A 225 7.27 -5.22 -26.46
C SER A 225 7.89 -4.53 -27.68
N PRO A 226 8.67 -5.25 -28.50
CA PRO A 226 9.09 -4.74 -29.78
C PRO A 226 7.91 -4.57 -30.73
N VAL A 227 7.89 -3.45 -31.44
CA VAL A 227 7.04 -3.22 -32.59
C VAL A 227 7.87 -3.45 -33.85
N VAL A 228 7.57 -4.49 -34.59
CA VAL A 228 8.38 -4.94 -35.72
C VAL A 228 7.67 -4.81 -37.06
N ASN A 229 8.48 -4.65 -38.12
CA ASN A 229 8.00 -4.71 -39.51
C ASN A 229 8.14 -6.14 -40.07
N VAL A 230 7.72 -6.35 -41.31
CA VAL A 230 7.77 -7.66 -42.01
C VAL A 230 9.18 -8.24 -42.16
N ASP A 231 10.23 -7.41 -42.09
CA ASP A 231 11.62 -7.84 -42.12
C ASP A 231 12.21 -8.22 -40.77
N GLY A 232 11.40 -8.14 -39.68
CA GLY A 232 11.83 -8.42 -38.30
C GLY A 232 12.65 -7.30 -37.64
N TYR A 233 12.71 -6.11 -38.23
CA TYR A 233 13.35 -4.96 -37.59
C TYR A 233 12.46 -4.31 -36.55
N GLY A 234 13.01 -3.96 -35.40
CA GLY A 234 12.36 -3.13 -34.38
C GLY A 234 12.24 -1.69 -34.90
N ILE A 235 11.02 -1.18 -35.04
CA ILE A 235 10.74 0.17 -35.55
C ILE A 235 10.15 1.10 -34.48
N ALA A 236 9.57 0.54 -33.41
CA ALA A 236 9.09 1.27 -32.26
C ALA A 236 9.06 0.38 -30.99
N LEU A 237 8.81 0.99 -29.83
CA LEU A 237 8.66 0.34 -28.53
C LEU A 237 7.24 0.54 -28.02
N GLN A 238 6.55 -0.54 -27.65
CA GLN A 238 5.24 -0.49 -27.00
C GLN A 238 5.37 0.21 -25.65
N ALA A 239 4.63 1.29 -25.45
CA ALA A 239 4.69 2.05 -24.20
C ALA A 239 3.39 2.00 -23.39
N GLY A 240 2.24 2.00 -24.05
CA GLY A 240 0.95 1.92 -23.39
C GLY A 240 -0.20 1.99 -24.38
N GLY A 241 -1.42 1.93 -23.87
CA GLY A 241 -2.64 1.97 -24.65
C GLY A 241 -3.74 2.75 -23.93
N ARG A 242 -4.81 3.04 -24.66
CA ARG A 242 -6.02 3.65 -24.17
C ARG A 242 -7.21 2.75 -24.50
N SER A 243 -7.99 2.38 -23.49
CA SER A 243 -9.15 1.47 -23.63
C SER A 243 -10.51 2.17 -23.56
N ASP A 244 -10.54 3.48 -23.22
CA ASP A 244 -11.77 4.26 -23.17
C ASP A 244 -12.12 4.79 -24.58
N GLY A 245 -12.89 4.03 -25.32
CA GLY A 245 -13.29 4.34 -26.70
C GLY A 245 -12.71 3.36 -27.72
N ALA A 246 -12.29 3.84 -28.90
CA ALA A 246 -11.56 3.01 -29.85
C ALA A 246 -10.18 2.65 -29.30
N SER A 247 -9.87 1.37 -29.25
CA SER A 247 -8.57 0.89 -28.76
C SER A 247 -7.44 1.54 -29.56
N THR A 248 -6.51 2.15 -28.84
CA THR A 248 -5.39 2.91 -29.44
C THR A 248 -4.14 2.62 -28.65
N ASP A 249 -3.10 2.15 -29.32
CA ASP A 249 -1.79 1.93 -28.75
C ASP A 249 -0.83 3.08 -29.08
N TYR A 250 0.06 3.34 -28.14
CA TYR A 250 1.10 4.36 -28.24
C TYR A 250 2.47 3.71 -28.21
N PHE A 251 3.27 4.04 -29.20
CA PHE A 251 4.62 3.51 -29.36
C PHE A 251 5.64 4.62 -29.27
N LEU A 252 6.70 4.40 -28.47
CA LEU A 252 7.83 5.30 -28.41
C LEU A 252 8.73 5.09 -29.62
N PRO A 253 9.17 6.17 -30.33
CA PRO A 253 10.18 6.10 -31.38
C PRO A 253 11.51 5.56 -30.84
N LEU A 254 12.22 4.79 -31.67
CA LEU A 254 13.48 4.16 -31.28
C LEU A 254 14.73 5.01 -31.52
N ASP A 255 14.62 6.26 -31.96
CA ASP A 255 15.78 7.15 -32.24
C ASP A 255 16.59 7.44 -30.99
N ALA A 256 15.92 7.84 -29.89
CA ALA A 256 16.58 8.07 -28.61
C ALA A 256 17.13 6.76 -28.00
N PRO A 257 16.35 5.64 -27.93
CA PRO A 257 16.87 4.33 -27.52
C PRO A 257 18.10 3.87 -28.32
N LEU A 258 18.11 4.04 -29.65
CA LEU A 258 19.25 3.65 -30.50
C LEU A 258 20.50 4.50 -30.20
N ARG A 259 20.34 5.80 -30.01
CA ARG A 259 21.47 6.68 -29.62
C ARG A 259 22.03 6.30 -28.25
N ALA A 260 21.15 6.04 -27.28
CA ALA A 260 21.56 5.60 -25.95
C ALA A 260 22.27 4.23 -26.00
N LEU A 261 21.72 3.25 -26.73
CA LEU A 261 22.32 1.93 -26.91
C LEU A 261 23.76 2.03 -27.48
N ASN A 262 23.96 2.85 -28.52
CA ASN A 262 25.28 3.06 -29.13
C ASN A 262 26.31 3.61 -28.13
N LYS A 263 25.90 4.50 -27.21
CA LYS A 263 26.80 5.01 -26.16
C LYS A 263 27.07 3.94 -25.09
N ILE A 264 26.07 3.22 -24.64
CA ILE A 264 26.18 2.14 -23.65
C ILE A 264 27.09 1.01 -24.20
N GLN A 265 26.95 0.65 -25.48
CA GLN A 265 27.83 -0.34 -26.13
C GLN A 265 29.29 0.08 -26.17
N GLN A 266 29.58 1.37 -26.23
CA GLN A 266 30.91 1.95 -26.17
C GLN A 266 31.45 2.14 -24.74
N GLY A 267 30.62 1.89 -23.71
CA GLY A 267 30.96 2.17 -22.31
C GLY A 267 30.98 3.67 -21.95
N LEU A 268 30.25 4.48 -22.73
CA LEU A 268 30.17 5.93 -22.55
C LEU A 268 28.86 6.29 -21.84
N SER A 269 28.86 7.39 -21.07
CA SER A 269 27.65 7.98 -20.51
C SER A 269 26.70 8.46 -21.63
N VAL A 270 25.41 8.38 -21.36
CA VAL A 270 24.38 8.89 -22.27
C VAL A 270 24.11 10.36 -21.91
N PRO A 271 24.53 11.32 -22.74
CA PRO A 271 24.30 12.73 -22.46
C PRO A 271 22.82 13.07 -22.65
N ARG A 272 22.26 13.88 -21.73
CA ARG A 272 20.87 14.37 -21.79
C ARG A 272 20.86 15.86 -21.43
N GLY A 273 20.75 16.71 -22.45
CA GLY A 273 20.67 18.17 -22.30
C GLY A 273 19.24 18.63 -22.08
N GLU A 274 19.05 19.61 -21.20
CA GLU A 274 17.71 20.13 -20.87
C GLU A 274 17.77 21.65 -20.62
N VAL A 275 16.68 22.33 -20.96
CA VAL A 275 16.49 23.77 -20.72
C VAL A 275 15.32 24.09 -19.81
N GLN A 276 14.68 23.06 -19.24
CA GLN A 276 13.50 23.11 -18.39
C GLN A 276 12.33 23.88 -19.02
N CYS A 277 12.13 23.63 -20.32
CA CYS A 277 11.01 24.11 -21.10
C CYS A 277 10.34 22.96 -21.83
N VAL A 278 9.06 22.77 -21.62
CA VAL A 278 8.26 21.76 -22.34
C VAL A 278 7.69 22.40 -23.59
N PHE A 279 7.99 21.80 -24.74
CA PHE A 279 7.44 22.18 -26.03
C PHE A 279 6.34 21.21 -26.47
N GLN A 280 5.40 21.71 -27.25
CA GLN A 280 4.39 20.93 -27.94
C GLN A 280 4.51 21.14 -29.44
N LEU A 281 4.27 20.07 -30.18
CA LEU A 281 4.19 20.15 -31.63
C LEU A 281 2.82 20.72 -32.00
N LYS A 282 2.79 21.91 -32.61
CA LYS A 282 1.55 22.57 -33.05
C LYS A 282 1.53 22.81 -34.57
N PRO A 283 0.37 22.58 -35.22
CA PRO A 283 0.26 22.80 -36.66
C PRO A 283 0.38 24.29 -37.03
N PHE A 284 0.79 24.53 -38.27
CA PHE A 284 1.04 25.91 -38.73
C PHE A 284 -0.16 26.85 -38.60
N ASP A 285 -1.39 26.37 -38.67
CA ASP A 285 -2.57 27.22 -38.46
C ASP A 285 -2.71 27.71 -37.01
N GLU A 286 -2.33 26.87 -36.02
CA GLU A 286 -2.24 27.28 -34.62
C GLU A 286 -1.05 28.23 -34.41
N CYS A 287 0.10 27.89 -34.99
CA CYS A 287 1.29 28.75 -34.89
C CYS A 287 1.05 30.16 -35.47
N ARG A 288 0.30 30.28 -36.57
CA ARG A 288 -0.09 31.60 -37.14
C ARG A 288 -0.96 32.42 -36.18
N ARG A 289 -1.85 31.73 -35.46
CA ARG A 289 -2.67 32.40 -34.41
C ARG A 289 -1.82 32.87 -33.23
N LEU A 290 -0.70 32.19 -32.96
CA LEU A 290 0.28 32.58 -31.95
C LEU A 290 1.32 33.61 -32.46
N GLY A 291 1.22 34.03 -33.72
CA GLY A 291 2.07 35.10 -34.28
C GLY A 291 3.19 34.60 -35.21
N LEU A 292 3.17 33.34 -35.70
CA LEU A 292 4.14 32.87 -36.69
C LEU A 292 4.04 33.73 -37.95
N SER A 293 5.14 34.40 -38.35
CA SER A 293 5.19 35.21 -39.57
C SER A 293 5.13 34.33 -40.83
N SER A 294 4.56 34.89 -41.90
CA SER A 294 4.50 34.23 -43.22
C SER A 294 5.88 33.94 -43.80
N GLU A 295 6.88 34.73 -43.42
CA GLU A 295 8.27 34.53 -43.84
C GLU A 295 8.83 33.27 -43.22
N TRP A 296 8.75 33.12 -41.88
CA TRP A 296 9.25 31.93 -41.18
C TRP A 296 8.46 30.65 -41.56
N GLU A 297 7.15 30.74 -41.72
CA GLU A 297 6.36 29.60 -42.24
C GLU A 297 6.83 29.19 -43.63
N THR A 298 7.11 30.13 -44.53
CA THR A 298 7.60 29.84 -45.90
C THR A 298 8.98 29.17 -45.84
N ILE A 299 9.88 29.64 -44.99
CA ILE A 299 11.21 29.08 -44.80
C ILE A 299 11.08 27.65 -44.26
N ALA A 300 10.26 27.41 -43.20
CA ALA A 300 10.05 26.10 -42.63
C ALA A 300 9.47 25.09 -43.63
N ARG A 301 8.43 25.44 -44.36
CA ARG A 301 7.83 24.59 -45.40
C ARG A 301 8.79 24.27 -46.55
N LYS A 302 9.65 25.18 -46.90
CA LYS A 302 10.68 24.93 -47.93
C LYS A 302 11.77 24.02 -47.43
N ALA A 303 12.20 24.15 -46.18
CA ALA A 303 13.24 23.31 -45.57
C ALA A 303 12.72 21.90 -45.28
N PHE A 304 11.46 21.79 -44.81
CA PHE A 304 10.83 20.54 -44.41
C PHE A 304 9.45 20.35 -45.09
N PRO A 305 9.42 20.01 -46.38
CA PRO A 305 8.18 19.99 -47.17
C PRO A 305 7.12 18.96 -46.70
N ARG A 306 7.50 17.98 -45.86
CA ARG A 306 6.60 16.97 -45.34
C ARG A 306 6.09 17.28 -43.92
N GLU A 307 6.60 18.33 -43.28
CA GLU A 307 6.25 18.75 -41.95
C GLU A 307 5.25 19.93 -42.00
N ASN A 308 4.28 19.88 -41.10
CA ASN A 308 3.21 20.87 -41.03
C ASN A 308 3.12 21.54 -39.65
N ASN A 309 4.14 21.40 -38.81
CA ASN A 309 4.14 21.77 -37.40
C ASN A 309 5.39 22.57 -37.03
N MET A 310 5.32 23.29 -35.89
CA MET A 310 6.46 23.90 -35.20
C MET A 310 6.42 23.53 -33.72
N LEU A 311 7.56 23.69 -33.04
CA LEU A 311 7.66 23.52 -31.59
C LEU A 311 7.24 24.83 -30.91
N VAL A 312 6.24 24.73 -30.03
CA VAL A 312 5.69 25.86 -29.26
C VAL A 312 5.88 25.60 -27.79
N ALA A 313 6.46 26.55 -27.08
CA ALA A 313 6.62 26.46 -25.63
C ALA A 313 5.26 26.37 -24.94
N SER A 314 5.05 25.31 -24.13
CA SER A 314 3.81 25.09 -23.39
C SER A 314 3.96 25.30 -21.90
N THR A 315 5.16 25.03 -21.35
CA THR A 315 5.44 25.15 -19.92
C THR A 315 6.89 25.53 -19.72
N VAL A 316 7.14 26.56 -18.95
CA VAL A 316 8.49 27.00 -18.54
C VAL A 316 8.58 26.85 -17.03
N LEU A 317 9.55 26.12 -16.54
CA LEU A 317 9.69 25.91 -15.09
C LEU A 317 10.30 27.14 -14.42
N PRO A 318 9.74 27.59 -13.30
CA PRO A 318 10.31 28.65 -12.49
C PRO A 318 11.74 28.30 -12.03
N GLU A 319 12.62 29.28 -11.95
CA GLU A 319 14.02 29.15 -11.55
C GLU A 319 14.88 28.26 -12.49
N GLY A 320 14.30 27.74 -13.58
CA GLY A 320 15.01 26.96 -14.59
C GLY A 320 15.83 27.81 -15.57
N PRO A 321 16.68 27.19 -16.43
CA PRO A 321 17.51 27.91 -17.41
C PRO A 321 16.72 28.79 -18.40
N SER A 322 15.46 28.43 -18.69
CA SER A 322 14.56 29.15 -19.58
C SER A 322 13.69 30.22 -18.89
N ASP A 323 13.66 30.23 -17.54
CA ASP A 323 12.81 31.15 -16.79
C ASP A 323 13.14 32.64 -17.13
N GLY A 324 12.10 33.41 -17.37
CA GLY A 324 12.22 34.81 -17.77
C GLY A 324 12.71 35.06 -19.21
N LYS A 325 13.15 34.01 -19.95
CA LYS A 325 13.65 34.08 -21.33
C LYS A 325 12.65 33.54 -22.34
N ILE A 326 12.21 32.32 -22.17
CA ILE A 326 11.11 31.73 -22.95
C ILE A 326 9.81 32.00 -22.21
N LYS A 327 8.74 32.23 -22.97
CA LYS A 327 7.37 32.33 -22.44
C LYS A 327 6.48 31.28 -23.11
N GLU A 328 5.43 30.90 -22.41
CA GLU A 328 4.40 30.04 -22.98
C GLU A 328 3.77 30.70 -24.21
N GLY A 329 3.70 29.94 -25.29
CA GLY A 329 3.25 30.42 -26.59
C GLY A 329 4.37 30.85 -27.53
N ASP A 330 5.62 30.97 -27.07
CA ASP A 330 6.78 31.26 -27.96
C ASP A 330 6.97 30.09 -28.95
N ILE A 331 7.20 30.42 -30.21
CA ILE A 331 7.45 29.47 -31.27
C ILE A 331 8.95 29.36 -31.50
N LEU A 332 9.51 28.18 -31.35
CA LEU A 332 10.91 27.92 -31.58
C LEU A 332 11.21 27.93 -33.09
N ILE A 333 12.12 28.82 -33.52
CA ILE A 333 12.54 28.94 -34.92
C ILE A 333 13.92 28.32 -35.14
N LYS A 334 14.94 28.77 -34.41
CA LYS A 334 16.31 28.29 -34.58
C LYS A 334 17.02 28.12 -33.24
N ILE A 335 17.99 27.21 -33.25
CA ILE A 335 19.01 27.09 -32.18
C ILE A 335 20.39 27.18 -32.87
N ASN A 336 21.24 28.12 -32.45
CA ASN A 336 22.55 28.40 -33.06
C ASN A 336 22.49 28.51 -34.60
N GLY A 337 21.46 29.18 -35.10
CA GLY A 337 21.24 29.38 -36.54
C GLY A 337 20.63 28.19 -37.30
N VAL A 338 20.50 27.02 -36.66
CA VAL A 338 19.87 25.82 -37.25
C VAL A 338 18.36 25.88 -37.05
N LEU A 339 17.57 25.80 -38.12
CA LEU A 339 16.11 25.75 -38.11
C LEU A 339 15.66 24.45 -37.43
N VAL A 340 14.78 24.52 -36.39
CA VAL A 340 14.32 23.38 -35.56
C VAL A 340 12.81 23.28 -35.64
N THR A 341 12.32 22.13 -36.14
CA THR A 341 10.87 21.86 -36.28
C THR A 341 10.45 20.56 -35.61
N GLN A 342 11.43 19.75 -35.16
CA GLN A 342 11.21 18.40 -34.64
C GLN A 342 11.93 18.17 -33.29
N PHE A 343 11.33 17.38 -32.41
CA PHE A 343 11.90 17.02 -31.12
C PHE A 343 13.23 16.25 -31.24
N LEU A 344 13.37 15.36 -32.21
CA LEU A 344 14.63 14.63 -32.40
C LEU A 344 15.80 15.57 -32.64
N GLN A 345 15.61 16.59 -33.49
CA GLN A 345 16.62 17.59 -33.78
C GLN A 345 16.88 18.49 -32.56
N PHE A 346 15.83 18.92 -31.88
CA PHE A 346 15.89 19.69 -30.64
C PHE A 346 16.74 18.95 -29.58
N ASN A 347 16.34 17.72 -29.22
CA ASN A 347 17.03 16.92 -28.22
C ASN A 347 18.50 16.64 -28.61
N THR A 348 18.78 16.38 -29.92
CA THR A 348 20.14 16.13 -30.37
C THR A 348 21.05 17.35 -30.14
N ILE A 349 20.54 18.55 -30.45
CA ILE A 349 21.30 19.79 -30.24
C ILE A 349 21.57 20.01 -28.75
N LEU A 350 20.60 19.77 -27.88
CA LEU A 350 20.78 19.93 -26.44
C LEU A 350 21.78 18.88 -25.87
N ASP A 351 21.62 17.60 -26.24
CA ASP A 351 22.49 16.49 -25.77
C ASP A 351 23.98 16.72 -26.13
N GLU A 352 24.25 17.35 -27.29
CA GLU A 352 25.61 17.66 -27.75
C GLU A 352 26.22 18.94 -27.14
N ASN A 353 25.44 19.73 -26.42
CA ASN A 353 25.87 21.04 -25.95
C ASN A 353 25.63 21.26 -24.44
N ILE A 354 25.65 20.21 -23.64
CA ILE A 354 25.53 20.31 -22.18
C ILE A 354 26.60 21.26 -21.63
N GLY A 355 26.22 22.13 -20.70
CA GLY A 355 27.08 23.10 -20.05
C GLY A 355 27.39 24.34 -20.90
N LYS A 356 26.87 24.44 -22.15
CA LYS A 356 27.06 25.59 -23.02
C LYS A 356 25.79 26.45 -23.09
N LYS A 357 26.00 27.72 -23.34
CA LYS A 357 24.90 28.62 -23.72
C LYS A 357 24.62 28.52 -25.21
N LEU A 358 23.37 28.30 -25.58
CA LEU A 358 22.91 28.24 -26.95
C LEU A 358 22.08 29.49 -27.26
N HIS A 359 22.18 29.95 -28.49
CA HIS A 359 21.42 31.07 -29.02
C HIS A 359 20.08 30.57 -29.58
N PHE A 360 18.98 30.93 -28.96
CA PHE A 360 17.61 30.60 -29.38
C PHE A 360 17.01 31.80 -30.12
N LEU A 361 16.47 31.52 -31.29
CA LEU A 361 15.60 32.47 -32.01
C LEU A 361 14.18 31.95 -31.87
N LEU A 362 13.32 32.75 -31.27
CA LEU A 362 11.91 32.51 -31.03
C LEU A 362 11.04 33.51 -31.77
N GLN A 363 9.81 33.16 -32.07
CA GLN A 363 8.78 34.16 -32.42
C GLN A 363 7.77 34.31 -31.30
N ARG A 364 7.58 35.54 -30.84
CA ARG A 364 6.65 35.95 -29.77
C ARG A 364 5.78 37.07 -30.31
N ASP A 365 4.46 36.88 -30.37
CA ASP A 365 3.51 37.88 -30.85
C ASP A 365 3.90 38.50 -32.20
N GLY A 366 4.45 37.71 -33.13
CA GLY A 366 4.88 38.17 -34.45
C GLY A 366 6.24 38.86 -34.52
N GLN A 367 6.98 38.93 -33.41
CA GLN A 367 8.31 39.53 -33.33
C GLN A 367 9.37 38.46 -33.09
N ASP A 368 10.54 38.61 -33.71
CA ASP A 368 11.69 37.79 -33.43
C ASP A 368 12.32 38.15 -32.08
N VAL A 369 12.54 37.16 -31.23
CA VAL A 369 13.17 37.27 -29.92
C VAL A 369 14.38 36.37 -29.86
N GLU A 370 15.51 36.94 -29.50
CA GLU A 370 16.80 36.22 -29.38
C GLU A 370 17.19 36.07 -27.91
N GLU A 371 17.45 34.84 -27.45
CA GLU A 371 17.82 34.54 -26.06
C GLU A 371 19.00 33.58 -25.97
N GLU A 372 19.89 33.82 -25.03
CA GLU A 372 20.94 32.90 -24.66
C GLU A 372 20.51 32.01 -23.47
N ILE A 373 20.42 30.71 -23.71
CA ILE A 373 19.94 29.73 -22.72
C ILE A 373 21.04 28.71 -22.43
N LEU A 374 21.32 28.49 -21.13
CA LEU A 374 22.26 27.45 -20.67
C LEU A 374 21.61 26.08 -20.80
N VAL A 375 22.26 25.15 -21.45
CA VAL A 375 21.85 23.75 -21.48
C VAL A 375 22.37 23.06 -20.21
N GLN A 376 21.46 22.65 -19.35
CA GLN A 376 21.75 21.92 -18.11
C GLN A 376 21.90 20.42 -18.40
N ASP A 377 22.71 19.71 -17.61
CA ASP A 377 22.69 18.25 -17.62
C ASP A 377 21.44 17.74 -16.86
N LEU A 378 20.59 17.02 -17.55
CA LEU A 378 19.35 16.48 -16.98
C LEU A 378 19.64 15.50 -15.83
N ASN A 379 20.80 14.84 -15.82
CA ASN A 379 21.22 13.97 -14.75
C ASN A 379 21.41 14.70 -13.41
N GLU A 380 21.76 16.02 -13.43
CA GLU A 380 21.90 16.83 -12.20
C GLU A 380 20.57 17.11 -11.49
N VAL A 381 19.46 17.06 -12.22
CA VAL A 381 18.09 17.28 -11.69
C VAL A 381 17.27 15.99 -11.65
N THR A 382 17.92 14.85 -11.82
CA THR A 382 17.33 13.51 -11.71
C THR A 382 17.87 12.83 -10.47
N PRO A 383 17.05 12.59 -9.43
CA PRO A 383 17.51 11.96 -8.21
C PRO A 383 18.10 10.56 -8.45
N ASP A 384 19.24 10.29 -7.83
CA ASP A 384 19.92 9.00 -7.84
C ASP A 384 20.17 8.46 -6.42
N GLN A 385 19.65 9.14 -5.41
CA GLN A 385 19.78 8.78 -4.00
C GLN A 385 18.53 9.15 -3.21
N PHE A 386 18.28 8.43 -2.13
CA PHE A 386 17.24 8.75 -1.14
C PHE A 386 17.67 8.39 0.26
N VAL A 387 17.13 9.10 1.24
CA VAL A 387 17.31 8.78 2.66
C VAL A 387 16.07 8.11 3.21
N ALA A 388 16.27 7.01 3.95
CA ALA A 388 15.23 6.36 4.73
C ALA A 388 15.42 6.68 6.21
N VAL A 389 14.41 7.26 6.85
CA VAL A 389 14.39 7.64 8.26
C VAL A 389 12.97 7.63 8.82
N SER A 390 12.79 7.13 10.05
CA SER A 390 11.49 7.06 10.73
C SER A 390 10.36 6.37 9.93
N GLY A 391 10.73 5.36 9.12
CA GLY A 391 9.78 4.66 8.27
C GLY A 391 9.34 5.39 7.01
N ALA A 392 9.89 6.59 6.75
CA ALA A 392 9.65 7.38 5.55
C ALA A 392 10.88 7.41 4.64
N SER A 393 10.69 7.75 3.37
CA SER A 393 11.77 7.94 2.40
C SER A 393 11.66 9.27 1.68
N PHE A 394 12.83 9.92 1.49
CA PHE A 394 12.95 11.28 0.98
C PHE A 394 14.05 11.37 -0.07
N HIS A 395 13.83 12.17 -1.11
CA HIS A 395 14.85 12.51 -2.11
C HIS A 395 14.66 13.94 -2.62
N ASP A 396 15.63 14.46 -3.38
CA ASP A 396 15.48 15.76 -4.04
C ASP A 396 14.33 15.73 -5.03
N LEU A 397 13.55 16.82 -5.13
CA LEU A 397 12.44 16.89 -6.05
C LEU A 397 12.93 16.68 -7.49
N SER A 398 12.41 15.67 -8.18
CA SER A 398 12.79 15.36 -9.56
C SER A 398 12.21 16.36 -10.56
N TYR A 399 12.90 16.53 -11.70
CA TYR A 399 12.37 17.31 -12.81
C TYR A 399 11.03 16.74 -13.34
N GLN A 400 10.84 15.43 -13.35
CA GLN A 400 9.59 14.78 -13.75
C GLN A 400 8.40 15.25 -12.90
N VAL A 401 8.59 15.29 -11.58
CA VAL A 401 7.54 15.76 -10.66
C VAL A 401 7.37 17.28 -10.76
N ALA A 402 8.47 18.03 -10.76
CA ALA A 402 8.43 19.51 -10.84
C ALA A 402 7.73 19.99 -12.11
N GLN A 403 8.02 19.37 -13.26
CA GLN A 403 7.43 19.70 -14.55
C GLN A 403 5.90 19.51 -14.56
N ARG A 404 5.43 18.40 -13.97
CA ARG A 404 4.00 18.08 -13.94
C ARG A 404 3.16 19.15 -13.22
N TYR A 405 3.75 19.79 -12.22
CA TYR A 405 3.06 20.82 -11.41
C TYR A 405 3.54 22.24 -11.68
N THR A 406 4.42 22.43 -12.66
CA THR A 406 4.98 23.74 -13.05
C THR A 406 5.58 24.49 -11.85
N ILE A 407 6.44 23.80 -11.10
CA ILE A 407 7.12 24.33 -9.92
C ILE A 407 8.64 24.28 -10.10
N ALA A 408 9.38 25.06 -9.32
CA ALA A 408 10.84 25.00 -9.32
C ALA A 408 11.36 23.59 -8.97
N CYS A 409 12.36 23.10 -9.71
CA CYS A 409 12.98 21.79 -9.48
C CYS A 409 13.93 21.84 -8.27
N ARG A 410 13.38 22.06 -7.07
CA ARG A 410 14.13 22.09 -5.80
C ARG A 410 13.22 21.75 -4.62
N GLY A 411 13.84 21.28 -3.53
CA GLY A 411 13.18 20.88 -2.28
C GLY A 411 13.22 19.36 -2.07
N VAL A 412 12.77 18.92 -0.92
CA VAL A 412 12.81 17.53 -0.50
C VAL A 412 11.43 16.88 -0.69
N TYR A 413 11.36 15.94 -1.60
CA TYR A 413 10.14 15.20 -1.91
C TYR A 413 9.97 13.99 -1.01
N VAL A 414 8.76 13.75 -0.51
CA VAL A 414 8.41 12.55 0.26
C VAL A 414 7.83 11.50 -0.68
N CYS A 415 8.61 10.49 -0.99
CA CYS A 415 8.16 9.41 -1.88
C CYS A 415 7.42 8.28 -1.14
N GLU A 416 7.70 8.10 0.15
CA GLU A 416 6.97 7.20 1.04
C GLU A 416 6.87 7.85 2.42
N SER A 417 5.67 8.11 2.89
CA SER A 417 5.45 8.75 4.19
C SER A 417 5.51 7.75 5.34
N GLY A 418 5.14 6.48 5.10
CA GLY A 418 5.09 5.47 6.13
C GLY A 418 4.38 5.95 7.40
N PRO A 419 4.79 5.48 8.57
CA PRO A 419 4.25 5.95 9.85
C PRO A 419 4.87 7.25 10.37
N PHE A 420 5.73 7.93 9.57
CA PHE A 420 6.32 9.22 9.94
C PHE A 420 5.27 10.27 10.30
N HIS A 421 4.17 10.32 9.52
CA HIS A 421 2.98 11.07 9.87
C HIS A 421 1.74 10.56 9.13
N PRO A 422 0.69 10.11 9.83
CA PRO A 422 -0.48 9.49 9.22
C PRO A 422 -1.30 10.42 8.32
N SER A 423 -1.28 11.73 8.60
CA SER A 423 -2.00 12.75 7.81
C SER A 423 -1.16 13.32 6.67
N VAL A 424 0.14 13.04 6.62
CA VAL A 424 1.04 13.46 5.55
C VAL A 424 1.05 12.35 4.50
N ARG A 425 0.30 12.57 3.44
CA ARG A 425 0.28 11.66 2.28
C ARG A 425 1.57 11.82 1.46
N ASN A 426 1.82 10.89 0.56
CA ASN A 426 2.79 11.07 -0.52
C ASN A 426 2.41 12.33 -1.35
N ASP A 427 3.25 12.78 -2.24
CA ASP A 427 3.04 13.98 -3.08
C ASP A 427 3.16 15.31 -2.33
N ILE A 428 4.09 15.38 -1.38
CA ILE A 428 4.45 16.64 -0.70
C ILE A 428 5.92 16.98 -0.89
N VAL A 429 6.21 18.27 -0.82
CA VAL A 429 7.57 18.81 -0.79
C VAL A 429 7.81 19.50 0.55
N VAL A 430 8.76 18.99 1.31
CA VAL A 430 9.16 19.56 2.60
C VAL A 430 9.82 20.92 2.36
N GLN A 431 9.39 21.93 3.10
CA GLN A 431 9.93 23.29 3.04
C GLN A 431 10.87 23.56 4.22
N SER A 432 10.50 23.05 5.39
CA SER A 432 11.35 23.17 6.58
C SER A 432 11.05 22.04 7.58
N ILE A 433 12.03 21.67 8.38
CA ILE A 433 11.87 20.79 9.54
C ILE A 433 12.49 21.44 10.76
N ASN A 434 11.76 21.42 11.87
CA ASN A 434 12.16 22.06 13.12
C ASN A 434 12.59 23.54 12.91
N TYR A 435 11.80 24.26 12.08
CA TYR A 435 12.02 25.68 11.69
C TYR A 435 13.32 25.96 10.90
N LYS A 436 14.01 24.91 10.39
CA LYS A 436 15.17 25.03 9.53
C LYS A 436 14.76 24.69 8.09
N ASP A 437 15.08 25.55 7.15
CA ASP A 437 14.75 25.35 5.73
C ASP A 437 15.46 24.12 5.15
N THR A 438 14.77 23.41 4.27
CA THR A 438 15.26 22.19 3.62
C THR A 438 15.23 22.35 2.08
N PRO A 439 16.15 23.16 1.51
CA PRO A 439 16.17 23.39 0.06
C PRO A 439 16.56 22.14 -0.73
N ASP A 440 17.27 21.20 -0.13
CA ASP A 440 17.78 19.98 -0.74
C ASP A 440 17.91 18.84 0.28
N LEU A 441 18.14 17.62 -0.22
CA LEU A 441 18.25 16.40 0.57
C LEU A 441 19.44 16.45 1.55
N ALA A 442 20.55 17.03 1.14
CA ALA A 442 21.76 17.12 1.98
C ALA A 442 21.51 17.94 3.23
N THR A 443 20.89 19.11 3.09
CA THR A 443 20.49 19.98 4.19
C THR A 443 19.45 19.28 5.10
N PHE A 444 18.47 18.58 4.51
CA PHE A 444 17.49 17.79 5.27
C PHE A 444 18.18 16.71 6.13
N ILE A 445 19.11 15.95 5.54
CA ILE A 445 19.88 14.92 6.25
C ILE A 445 20.63 15.51 7.44
N ASP A 446 21.31 16.63 7.25
CA ASP A 446 22.09 17.25 8.33
C ASP A 446 21.21 17.75 9.48
N ILE A 447 20.04 18.29 9.17
CA ILE A 447 19.06 18.66 10.19
C ILE A 447 18.57 17.41 10.94
N MET A 448 18.21 16.34 10.21
CA MET A 448 17.68 15.10 10.81
C MET A 448 18.68 14.38 11.71
N LYS A 449 20.01 14.53 11.47
CA LYS A 449 21.06 13.98 12.35
C LYS A 449 21.04 14.59 13.76
N GLU A 450 20.60 15.85 13.87
CA GLU A 450 20.57 16.60 15.13
C GLU A 450 19.30 16.34 15.96
N ILE A 451 18.29 15.67 15.39
CA ILE A 451 17.01 15.44 16.06
C ILE A 451 17.05 14.12 16.85
N PRO A 452 16.81 14.16 18.19
CA PRO A 452 16.77 12.96 19.02
C PRO A 452 15.63 12.00 18.63
N ASP A 453 15.80 10.73 18.97
CA ASP A 453 14.70 9.76 18.91
C ASP A 453 13.52 10.22 19.75
N ARG A 454 12.29 9.88 19.33
CA ARG A 454 11.02 10.26 19.98
C ARG A 454 10.77 11.77 20.06
N ALA A 455 11.65 12.60 19.48
CA ALA A 455 11.41 14.04 19.42
C ALA A 455 10.24 14.35 18.49
N ARG A 456 9.45 15.34 18.87
CA ARG A 456 8.37 15.89 18.05
C ARG A 456 8.82 17.23 17.49
N VAL A 457 8.77 17.34 16.17
CA VAL A 457 9.22 18.53 15.45
C VAL A 457 8.16 19.02 14.50
N VAL A 458 8.21 20.32 14.20
CA VAL A 458 7.32 20.92 13.21
C VAL A 458 7.88 20.64 11.82
N LEU A 459 7.06 20.04 10.97
CA LEU A 459 7.29 19.87 9.54
C LEU A 459 6.46 20.92 8.81
N SER A 460 7.08 21.76 7.98
CA SER A 460 6.36 22.63 7.04
C SER A 460 6.52 22.09 5.64
N PHE A 461 5.43 21.98 4.90
CA PHE A 461 5.40 21.36 3.58
C PHE A 461 4.33 21.97 2.69
N LYS A 462 4.44 21.68 1.39
CA LYS A 462 3.42 22.00 0.39
C LYS A 462 2.97 20.71 -0.30
N TYR A 463 1.68 20.61 -0.57
CA TYR A 463 1.18 19.58 -1.48
C TYR A 463 1.49 19.98 -2.93
N LEU A 464 1.84 19.02 -3.76
CA LEU A 464 2.08 19.28 -5.18
C LEU A 464 0.83 19.84 -5.89
N TRP A 465 -0.36 19.38 -5.50
CA TRP A 465 -1.63 19.86 -6.03
C TRP A 465 -2.12 21.19 -5.41
N ASP A 466 -1.50 21.64 -4.31
CA ASP A 466 -1.77 22.94 -3.64
C ASP A 466 -0.45 23.63 -3.28
N TRP A 467 0.23 24.16 -4.29
CA TRP A 467 1.54 24.78 -4.12
C TRP A 467 1.48 26.15 -3.42
N HIS A 468 0.30 26.77 -3.37
CA HIS A 468 0.14 28.12 -2.79
C HIS A 468 -0.03 28.09 -1.27
N THR A 469 -0.47 26.99 -0.68
CA THR A 469 -0.72 26.86 0.75
C THR A 469 0.48 26.21 1.45
N LEU A 470 1.00 26.85 2.49
CA LEU A 470 1.99 26.23 3.38
C LEU A 470 1.25 25.49 4.50
N HIS A 471 1.44 24.20 4.54
CA HIS A 471 0.90 23.33 5.58
C HIS A 471 1.95 23.08 6.65
N THR A 472 1.48 22.84 7.89
CA THR A 472 2.34 22.49 9.01
C THR A 472 1.76 21.28 9.75
N ALA A 473 2.63 20.35 10.13
CA ALA A 473 2.28 19.21 10.95
C ALA A 473 3.33 18.97 12.02
N VAL A 474 2.93 18.37 13.12
CA VAL A 474 3.88 17.89 14.12
C VAL A 474 4.13 16.41 13.87
N VAL A 475 5.39 16.08 13.56
CA VAL A 475 5.83 14.72 13.27
C VAL A 475 6.70 14.18 14.38
N SER A 476 6.65 12.88 14.62
CA SER A 476 7.50 12.18 15.59
C SER A 476 8.66 11.49 14.88
N VAL A 477 9.87 11.72 15.37
CA VAL A 477 11.07 11.05 14.84
C VAL A 477 11.21 9.72 15.55
N ASP A 478 11.03 8.62 14.82
CA ASP A 478 11.07 7.26 15.32
C ASP A 478 12.30 6.55 14.76
N ARG A 479 13.25 6.25 15.62
CA ARG A 479 14.45 5.47 15.27
C ARG A 479 14.58 4.17 16.05
N HIS A 480 13.84 4.01 17.14
CA HIS A 480 13.90 2.79 17.93
C HIS A 480 13.24 1.59 17.18
N TRP A 481 12.18 1.82 16.40
CA TRP A 481 11.60 0.79 15.53
C TRP A 481 12.29 0.73 14.16
N PHE A 482 12.56 1.89 13.52
CA PHE A 482 13.07 1.97 12.15
C PHE A 482 14.60 1.97 12.04
N GLY A 483 15.28 2.05 13.18
CA GLY A 483 16.73 1.96 13.26
C GLY A 483 17.46 3.19 12.71
N LYS A 484 18.68 2.97 12.23
CA LYS A 484 19.60 4.02 11.78
C LYS A 484 19.13 4.70 10.51
N MET A 485 19.44 5.98 10.36
CA MET A 485 19.22 6.71 9.13
C MET A 485 20.14 6.17 8.03
N ARG A 486 19.55 5.78 6.88
CA ARG A 486 20.24 5.13 5.78
C ARG A 486 20.11 5.97 4.52
N LEU A 487 21.23 6.17 3.83
CA LEU A 487 21.28 6.76 2.49
C LEU A 487 21.48 5.65 1.46
N PHE A 488 20.55 5.54 0.55
CA PHE A 488 20.62 4.64 -0.59
C PHE A 488 21.11 5.42 -1.79
N LYS A 489 22.16 4.92 -2.46
CA LYS A 489 22.74 5.50 -3.68
C LYS A 489 22.71 4.50 -4.81
N ARG A 490 22.25 4.94 -5.96
CA ARG A 490 22.16 4.11 -7.16
C ARG A 490 23.55 3.76 -7.70
N ASN A 491 23.72 2.50 -8.04
CA ASN A 491 24.95 2.00 -8.69
C ASN A 491 24.59 1.31 -10.01
N ASP A 492 24.65 2.05 -11.12
CA ASP A 492 24.26 1.53 -12.43
C ASP A 492 25.24 0.47 -12.99
N THR A 493 26.41 0.28 -12.35
CA THR A 493 27.36 -0.79 -12.75
C THR A 493 26.89 -2.15 -12.25
N THR A 494 26.35 -2.20 -11.05
CA THR A 494 25.87 -3.43 -10.39
C THR A 494 24.36 -3.60 -10.48
N GLY A 495 23.63 -2.53 -10.85
CA GLY A 495 22.18 -2.45 -10.82
C GLY A 495 21.59 -2.40 -9.41
N ALA A 496 22.41 -2.40 -8.38
CA ALA A 496 22.02 -2.35 -6.99
C ALA A 496 22.03 -0.91 -6.44
N TRP A 497 21.51 -0.75 -5.24
CA TRP A 497 21.61 0.50 -4.48
C TRP A 497 22.53 0.26 -3.28
N ASP A 498 23.60 1.02 -3.22
CA ASP A 498 24.55 0.97 -2.13
C ASP A 498 23.96 1.69 -0.92
N VAL A 499 24.23 1.18 0.29
CA VAL A 499 23.61 1.69 1.52
C VAL A 499 24.68 2.23 2.45
N ASP A 500 24.61 3.53 2.71
CA ASP A 500 25.45 4.21 3.72
C ASP A 500 24.63 4.44 4.99
N ILE A 501 25.15 4.03 6.14
CA ILE A 501 24.59 4.40 7.44
C ILE A 501 25.10 5.79 7.79
N LEU A 502 24.19 6.77 7.89
CA LEU A 502 24.58 8.17 8.06
C LEU A 502 24.80 8.56 9.52
N ALA A 503 23.91 8.12 10.41
CA ALA A 503 23.99 8.47 11.82
C ALA A 503 23.24 7.48 12.70
N GLU A 504 23.76 7.29 13.91
CA GLU A 504 23.02 6.65 15.00
C GLU A 504 21.93 7.59 15.52
N ALA A 505 20.89 7.02 16.12
CA ALA A 505 19.87 7.81 16.79
C ALA A 505 20.47 8.52 18.01
N LEU A 506 20.22 9.82 18.14
CA LEU A 506 20.46 10.48 19.41
C LEU A 506 19.45 9.96 20.44
N PRO A 507 19.83 9.76 21.70
CA PRO A 507 18.93 9.24 22.72
C PRO A 507 17.73 10.16 22.91
N ALA A 508 16.58 9.57 23.21
CA ALA A 508 15.36 10.31 23.52
C ALA A 508 15.57 11.25 24.73
N VAL A 509 15.01 12.44 24.63
CA VAL A 509 15.02 13.39 25.73
C VAL A 509 13.97 12.98 26.76
N PRO A 510 14.31 12.74 28.02
CA PRO A 510 13.35 12.39 29.06
C PRO A 510 12.21 13.42 29.15
N PRO A 511 10.96 13.00 29.26
CA PRO A 511 9.84 13.93 29.43
C PRO A 511 9.96 14.69 30.76
N LYS A 512 9.48 15.93 30.77
CA LYS A 512 9.44 16.79 31.94
C LYS A 512 8.00 17.02 32.38
N PRO A 513 7.73 17.23 33.71
CA PRO A 513 6.43 17.61 34.18
C PRO A 513 5.93 18.89 33.48
N LEU A 514 4.67 18.85 33.03
CA LEU A 514 3.99 19.98 32.39
C LEU A 514 2.70 20.29 33.12
N THR A 515 2.39 21.57 33.27
CA THR A 515 1.14 22.05 33.88
C THR A 515 0.08 22.28 32.82
N ALA A 516 -1.17 21.83 33.11
CA ALA A 516 -2.33 22.14 32.28
C ALA A 516 -3.60 22.30 33.10
N SER A 517 -4.59 22.92 32.51
CA SER A 517 -5.95 23.01 33.05
C SER A 517 -6.97 22.52 32.03
N PHE A 518 -7.93 21.74 32.48
CA PHE A 518 -9.05 21.35 31.63
C PHE A 518 -9.91 22.54 31.26
N ALA A 519 -10.32 22.63 30.02
CA ALA A 519 -11.28 23.65 29.58
C ALA A 519 -12.59 23.48 30.34
N PRO A 520 -13.11 24.56 30.96
CA PRO A 520 -14.38 24.48 31.67
C PRO A 520 -15.51 24.27 30.68
N LEU A 521 -16.35 23.27 30.94
CA LEU A 521 -17.58 23.10 30.22
C LEU A 521 -18.60 24.12 30.70
N THR A 522 -18.90 25.09 29.88
CA THR A 522 -19.96 26.05 30.11
C THR A 522 -21.29 25.51 29.58
N HIS A 523 -22.38 25.76 30.33
CA HIS A 523 -23.75 25.37 29.94
C HIS A 523 -24.06 23.86 30.02
N VAL A 524 -23.33 23.08 30.82
CA VAL A 524 -23.66 21.68 31.11
C VAL A 524 -24.60 21.61 32.29
N PRO A 525 -25.81 21.03 32.14
CA PRO A 525 -26.80 21.02 33.23
C PRO A 525 -26.42 20.09 34.38
N HIS A 526 -25.60 19.07 34.12
CA HIS A 526 -25.17 18.09 35.13
C HIS A 526 -23.74 18.33 35.55
N ARG A 527 -23.50 18.63 36.81
CA ARG A 527 -22.17 18.82 37.41
C ARG A 527 -21.28 17.57 37.19
N ALA A 528 -21.89 16.40 37.25
CA ALA A 528 -21.14 15.13 37.04
C ALA A 528 -20.54 15.04 35.65
N VAL A 529 -21.20 15.58 34.61
CA VAL A 529 -20.64 15.65 33.25
C VAL A 529 -19.44 16.60 33.21
N ALA A 530 -19.49 17.75 33.87
CA ALA A 530 -18.38 18.67 33.96
C ALA A 530 -17.18 18.07 34.73
N ASP A 531 -17.44 17.24 35.72
CA ASP A 531 -16.43 16.58 36.54
C ASP A 531 -15.75 15.38 35.78
N VAL A 532 -16.52 14.60 35.04
CA VAL A 532 -16.00 13.40 34.33
C VAL A 532 -15.01 13.74 33.21
N VAL A 533 -15.08 14.95 32.65
CA VAL A 533 -14.12 15.45 31.63
C VAL A 533 -12.69 15.35 32.13
N ARG A 534 -12.47 15.56 33.44
CA ARG A 534 -11.16 15.46 34.08
C ARG A 534 -10.64 14.01 34.22
N SER A 535 -11.48 13.05 33.89
CA SER A 535 -11.12 11.62 33.82
C SER A 535 -10.86 11.15 32.39
N PHE A 536 -11.06 11.99 31.38
CA PHE A 536 -10.73 11.64 30.00
C PHE A 536 -9.31 12.02 29.62
N VAL A 537 -8.71 11.21 28.77
CA VAL A 537 -7.38 11.41 28.20
C VAL A 537 -7.37 10.93 26.76
N PHE A 538 -6.81 11.69 25.84
CA PHE A 538 -6.67 11.24 24.46
C PHE A 538 -5.48 10.28 24.34
N VAL A 539 -5.72 9.11 23.75
CA VAL A 539 -4.74 8.03 23.58
C VAL A 539 -4.38 7.96 22.11
N ASN A 540 -3.09 8.14 21.79
CA ASN A 540 -2.53 7.85 20.49
C ASN A 540 -1.75 6.54 20.56
N TYR A 541 -2.04 5.63 19.65
CA TYR A 541 -1.34 4.37 19.42
C TYR A 541 -0.61 4.47 18.10
N SER A 542 0.63 3.99 18.04
CA SER A 542 1.37 3.80 16.80
C SER A 542 2.14 2.49 16.84
N THR A 543 2.29 1.86 15.66
CA THR A 543 3.04 0.60 15.52
C THR A 543 3.86 0.59 14.24
N ALA A 544 5.05 0.02 14.32
CA ALA A 544 5.89 -0.18 13.14
C ALA A 544 5.53 -1.45 12.35
N LEU A 545 4.86 -2.42 12.95
CA LEU A 545 4.44 -3.66 12.29
C LEU A 545 2.94 -3.88 12.40
N LEU A 546 2.32 -4.22 11.29
CA LEU A 546 0.91 -4.61 11.25
C LEU A 546 0.77 -6.07 11.68
N LEU A 547 0.35 -6.27 12.91
CA LEU A 547 0.17 -7.57 13.55
C LEU A 547 -1.31 -7.87 13.81
N ASP A 548 -1.64 -9.14 14.06
CA ASP A 548 -2.96 -9.58 14.50
C ASP A 548 -4.13 -9.13 13.61
N GLY A 549 -3.88 -9.00 12.29
CA GLY A 549 -4.87 -8.58 11.31
C GLY A 549 -5.18 -7.07 11.32
N GLN A 550 -4.34 -6.25 11.95
CA GLN A 550 -4.48 -4.78 11.90
C GLN A 550 -4.09 -4.25 10.51
N SER A 551 -4.77 -3.19 10.08
CA SER A 551 -4.57 -2.54 8.78
C SER A 551 -4.03 -1.11 8.88
N LEU A 552 -3.94 -0.54 10.08
CA LEU A 552 -3.49 0.83 10.31
C LEU A 552 -2.31 0.86 11.29
N HIS A 553 -1.32 1.67 10.97
CA HIS A 553 -0.13 1.88 11.80
C HIS A 553 -0.38 2.79 13.00
N ASP A 554 -1.42 3.61 12.97
CA ASP A 554 -1.76 4.54 14.03
C ASP A 554 -3.27 4.61 14.23
N LYS A 555 -3.65 4.83 15.48
CA LYS A 555 -5.04 4.97 15.92
C LYS A 555 -5.11 5.96 17.07
N GLY A 556 -6.23 6.67 17.18
CA GLY A 556 -6.47 7.61 18.28
C GLY A 556 -7.87 7.47 18.84
N GLY A 557 -8.03 7.78 20.12
CA GLY A 557 -9.32 7.82 20.77
C GLY A 557 -9.23 8.16 22.24
N MET A 558 -10.38 8.31 22.89
CA MET A 558 -10.40 8.70 24.31
C MET A 558 -10.31 7.48 25.22
N GLY A 559 -9.45 7.59 26.22
CA GLY A 559 -9.35 6.70 27.36
C GLY A 559 -9.97 7.30 28.61
N LEU A 560 -10.27 6.46 29.58
CA LEU A 560 -10.84 6.80 30.88
C LEU A 560 -9.83 6.54 31.99
N VAL A 561 -9.41 7.56 32.73
CA VAL A 561 -8.54 7.43 33.89
C VAL A 561 -9.30 6.73 35.01
N ILE A 562 -8.90 5.50 35.33
CA ILE A 562 -9.50 4.68 36.39
C ILE A 562 -8.80 4.81 37.74
N ASP A 563 -7.52 5.18 37.75
CA ASP A 563 -6.72 5.48 38.95
C ASP A 563 -5.69 6.56 38.57
N ALA A 564 -5.93 7.79 38.99
CA ALA A 564 -5.07 8.94 38.68
C ALA A 564 -3.75 8.88 39.47
N ASP A 565 -3.75 8.33 40.70
CA ASP A 565 -2.56 8.25 41.56
C ASP A 565 -1.57 7.19 41.05
N LYS A 566 -2.09 6.10 40.47
CA LYS A 566 -1.30 5.01 39.88
C LYS A 566 -1.08 5.15 38.39
N GLY A 567 -1.72 6.14 37.76
CA GLY A 567 -1.64 6.41 36.34
C GLY A 567 -2.26 5.33 35.48
N LEU A 568 -3.43 4.79 35.84
CA LEU A 568 -4.10 3.75 35.05
C LEU A 568 -5.21 4.33 34.18
N VAL A 569 -5.19 3.97 32.91
CA VAL A 569 -6.16 4.40 31.87
C VAL A 569 -6.78 3.19 31.21
N LEU A 570 -8.10 3.15 31.18
CA LEU A 570 -8.90 2.17 30.47
C LEU A 570 -9.21 2.71 29.06
N VAL A 571 -9.00 1.89 28.02
CA VAL A 571 -9.21 2.28 26.62
C VAL A 571 -9.80 1.12 25.83
N ALA A 572 -10.51 1.41 24.75
CA ALA A 572 -11.02 0.39 23.84
C ALA A 572 -9.88 -0.33 23.10
N ARG A 573 -10.01 -1.64 22.89
CA ARG A 573 -8.98 -2.45 22.23
C ARG A 573 -8.82 -2.15 20.73
N ASN A 574 -9.81 -1.54 20.07
CA ASN A 574 -9.64 -1.06 18.71
C ASN A 574 -8.63 0.09 18.61
N ILE A 575 -8.44 0.87 19.68
CA ILE A 575 -7.45 1.95 19.76
C ILE A 575 -6.07 1.37 20.07
N VAL A 576 -5.97 0.43 21.04
CA VAL A 576 -4.71 -0.23 21.40
C VAL A 576 -4.85 -1.74 21.19
N PRO A 577 -4.68 -2.23 19.95
CA PRO A 577 -4.97 -3.61 19.60
C PRO A 577 -3.88 -4.63 19.94
N THR A 578 -2.60 -4.22 19.92
CA THR A 578 -1.43 -5.11 20.04
C THR A 578 -0.40 -4.61 21.06
N LYS A 579 0.53 -5.50 21.46
CA LYS A 579 1.63 -5.14 22.37
C LYS A 579 2.85 -4.53 21.67
N PHE A 580 2.94 -4.66 20.34
CA PHE A 580 4.03 -4.07 19.55
C PHE A 580 3.64 -2.65 19.16
N CYS A 581 3.90 -1.68 20.02
CA CYS A 581 3.41 -0.32 19.83
C CYS A 581 4.11 0.71 20.71
N ASP A 582 3.97 1.98 20.30
CA ASP A 582 4.14 3.15 21.15
C ASP A 582 2.77 3.73 21.52
N ILE A 583 2.67 4.22 22.74
CA ILE A 583 1.45 4.86 23.23
C ILE A 583 1.79 6.24 23.76
N GLN A 584 1.02 7.23 23.36
CA GLN A 584 1.10 8.60 23.87
C GLN A 584 -0.25 9.02 24.44
N LEU A 585 -0.22 9.75 25.54
CA LEU A 585 -1.39 10.22 26.27
C LEU A 585 -1.40 11.73 26.28
N THR A 586 -2.50 12.35 25.85
CA THR A 586 -2.68 13.80 25.89
C THR A 586 -3.73 14.17 26.94
N PHE A 587 -3.31 14.85 27.99
CA PHE A 587 -4.17 15.35 29.06
C PHE A 587 -4.55 16.82 28.82
N ALA A 588 -5.82 17.14 29.04
CA ALA A 588 -6.35 18.50 28.93
C ALA A 588 -5.98 19.19 27.59
N ASP A 589 -5.92 18.44 26.52
CA ASP A 589 -5.51 18.85 25.17
C ASP A 589 -4.16 19.60 25.10
N SER A 590 -3.32 19.40 26.11
CA SER A 590 -2.10 20.19 26.33
C SER A 590 -0.88 19.36 26.70
N VAL A 591 -0.99 18.47 27.71
CA VAL A 591 0.15 17.72 28.22
C VAL A 591 0.23 16.35 27.55
N LEU A 592 1.27 16.16 26.74
CA LEU A 592 1.55 14.90 26.06
C LEU A 592 2.66 14.14 26.80
N ILE A 593 2.37 12.89 27.19
CA ILE A 593 3.32 12.01 27.86
C ILE A 593 3.30 10.60 27.29
N PRO A 594 4.37 9.81 27.45
CA PRO A 594 4.35 8.40 27.05
C PRO A 594 3.50 7.56 27.99
N GLY A 595 2.85 6.54 27.43
CA GLY A 595 2.16 5.48 28.15
C GLY A 595 2.75 4.10 27.84
N LYS A 596 2.53 3.14 28.74
CA LYS A 596 2.91 1.73 28.53
C LYS A 596 1.67 0.84 28.66
N LEU A 597 1.51 -0.09 27.73
CA LEU A 597 0.44 -1.08 27.81
C LEU A 597 0.71 -2.02 29.00
N VAL A 598 -0.30 -2.19 29.86
CA VAL A 598 -0.25 -3.06 31.03
C VAL A 598 -1.04 -4.32 30.81
N PHE A 599 -2.18 -4.20 30.16
CA PHE A 599 -3.12 -5.31 30.04
C PHE A 599 -3.98 -5.18 28.78
N LEU A 600 -4.15 -6.31 28.05
CA LEU A 600 -5.10 -6.48 26.95
C LEU A 600 -6.13 -7.52 27.35
N HIS A 601 -7.42 -7.14 27.43
CA HIS A 601 -8.43 -8.12 27.73
C HIS A 601 -8.66 -9.07 26.54
N PRO A 602 -8.62 -10.38 26.75
CA PRO A 602 -8.69 -11.35 25.65
C PRO A 602 -10.00 -11.34 24.87
N SER A 603 -11.14 -11.11 25.54
CA SER A 603 -12.47 -11.24 24.95
C SER A 603 -13.37 -10.01 25.08
N HIS A 604 -13.14 -9.10 26.03
CA HIS A 604 -14.04 -7.98 26.33
C HIS A 604 -13.67 -6.66 25.64
N TYR A 605 -12.73 -6.69 24.70
CA TYR A 605 -12.43 -5.59 23.75
C TYR A 605 -11.94 -4.29 24.42
N TYR A 606 -11.20 -4.38 25.54
CA TYR A 606 -10.56 -3.24 26.18
C TYR A 606 -9.11 -3.51 26.55
N ALA A 607 -8.37 -2.44 26.77
CA ALA A 607 -6.97 -2.43 27.22
C ALA A 607 -6.78 -1.50 28.41
N VAL A 608 -5.71 -1.71 29.18
CA VAL A 608 -5.31 -0.82 30.26
C VAL A 608 -3.87 -0.36 30.04
N ILE A 609 -3.67 0.95 30.09
CA ILE A 609 -2.41 1.65 29.89
C ILE A 609 -1.97 2.21 31.22
N LYS A 610 -0.67 2.31 31.45
CA LYS A 610 -0.06 3.00 32.58
C LYS A 610 0.74 4.20 32.11
N TYR A 611 0.62 5.33 32.79
CA TYR A 611 1.46 6.51 32.63
C TYR A 611 2.13 6.90 33.95
N ASP A 612 3.09 7.80 33.92
CA ASP A 612 3.70 8.38 35.11
C ASP A 612 2.93 9.65 35.52
N PRO A 613 2.18 9.61 36.64
CA PRO A 613 1.41 10.76 37.08
C PRO A 613 2.25 11.97 37.43
N SER A 614 3.51 11.80 37.80
CA SER A 614 4.42 12.91 38.15
C SER A 614 4.74 13.83 36.98
N LEU A 615 4.45 13.38 35.73
CA LEU A 615 4.66 14.17 34.52
C LEU A 615 3.45 15.08 34.19
N VAL A 616 2.33 14.92 34.88
CA VAL A 616 1.07 15.64 34.61
C VAL A 616 0.67 16.49 35.81
N ASP A 617 0.98 17.76 35.75
CA ASP A 617 0.52 18.75 36.76
C ASP A 617 -0.82 19.35 36.29
N ALA A 618 -1.88 18.54 36.38
CA ALA A 618 -3.25 18.90 36.02
C ALA A 618 -4.23 18.21 37.01
N PRO A 619 -5.44 18.79 37.23
CA PRO A 619 -6.41 18.21 38.14
C PRO A 619 -7.12 16.98 37.56
N VAL A 620 -6.35 15.95 37.20
CA VAL A 620 -6.84 14.66 36.71
C VAL A 620 -7.64 13.97 37.80
N ARG A 621 -8.71 13.28 37.44
CA ARG A 621 -9.61 12.62 38.37
C ARG A 621 -9.78 11.14 38.00
N SER A 622 -9.75 10.28 39.00
CA SER A 622 -10.12 8.87 38.83
C SER A 622 -11.63 8.74 38.62
N ALA A 623 -12.02 8.01 37.59
CA ALA A 623 -13.40 7.64 37.37
C ALA A 623 -13.79 6.51 38.32
N LYS A 624 -15.01 6.57 38.85
CA LYS A 624 -15.57 5.54 39.72
C LYS A 624 -16.46 4.61 38.93
N LEU A 625 -16.13 3.32 38.87
CA LEU A 625 -16.94 2.30 38.22
C LEU A 625 -18.13 1.95 39.14
N SER A 626 -19.34 1.92 38.60
CA SER A 626 -20.54 1.46 39.28
C SER A 626 -20.48 -0.02 39.60
N THR A 627 -20.93 -0.41 40.76
CA THR A 627 -21.09 -1.83 41.14
C THR A 627 -22.51 -2.34 40.86
N GLU A 628 -23.38 -1.46 40.35
CA GLU A 628 -24.73 -1.83 39.99
C GLU A 628 -24.84 -2.19 38.52
N GLN A 629 -25.68 -3.21 38.26
CA GLN A 629 -25.95 -3.62 36.88
C GLN A 629 -26.86 -2.63 36.18
N ILE A 630 -26.43 -2.15 35.02
CA ILE A 630 -27.30 -1.38 34.14
C ILE A 630 -28.38 -2.29 33.52
N SER A 631 -29.62 -1.87 33.53
CA SER A 631 -30.74 -2.66 33.02
C SER A 631 -31.49 -1.95 31.89
N GLN A 632 -32.20 -2.72 31.07
CA GLN A 632 -33.09 -2.19 30.04
C GLN A 632 -34.14 -1.28 30.64
N GLY A 633 -34.38 -0.13 30.02
CA GLY A 633 -35.28 0.91 30.51
C GLY A 633 -34.66 1.87 31.53
N ALA A 634 -33.45 1.63 32.02
CA ALA A 634 -32.79 2.54 32.95
C ALA A 634 -32.41 3.87 32.26
N SER A 635 -32.58 4.98 32.99
CA SER A 635 -32.03 6.27 32.55
C SER A 635 -30.55 6.33 32.78
N THR A 636 -29.79 6.88 31.85
CA THR A 636 -28.36 7.06 31.94
C THR A 636 -27.90 8.33 31.21
N LEU A 637 -26.76 8.88 31.57
CA LEU A 637 -26.09 9.94 30.84
C LEU A 637 -25.03 9.34 29.92
N PHE A 638 -25.12 9.61 28.64
CA PHE A 638 -24.06 9.33 27.68
C PHE A 638 -23.12 10.54 27.59
N VAL A 639 -21.83 10.34 27.76
CA VAL A 639 -20.77 11.34 27.57
C VAL A 639 -19.73 10.73 26.68
N GLY A 640 -19.47 11.31 25.49
CA GLY A 640 -18.57 10.76 24.51
C GLY A 640 -17.84 11.81 23.69
N HIS A 641 -16.94 11.35 22.81
CA HIS A 641 -16.20 12.19 21.88
C HIS A 641 -16.54 11.75 20.46
N ASN A 642 -16.91 12.73 19.63
CA ASN A 642 -17.17 12.49 18.21
C ASN A 642 -15.87 12.39 17.40
N GLY A 643 -15.97 12.09 16.11
CA GLY A 643 -14.82 11.98 15.21
C GLY A 643 -14.00 13.26 15.06
N ASN A 644 -14.54 14.43 15.43
CA ASN A 644 -13.83 15.72 15.42
C ASN A 644 -13.09 15.99 16.75
N GLY A 645 -13.17 15.09 17.74
CA GLY A 645 -12.62 15.29 19.08
C GLY A 645 -13.49 16.16 19.99
N GLU A 646 -14.70 16.53 19.55
CA GLU A 646 -15.61 17.33 20.37
C GLU A 646 -16.33 16.45 21.37
N MET A 647 -16.43 16.94 22.60
CA MET A 647 -17.18 16.25 23.63
C MET A 647 -18.69 16.51 23.46
N VAL A 648 -19.46 15.43 23.47
CA VAL A 648 -20.92 15.46 23.40
C VAL A 648 -21.52 14.73 24.60
N TYR A 649 -22.68 15.17 25.03
CA TYR A 649 -23.43 14.49 26.10
C TYR A 649 -24.91 14.47 25.80
N SER A 650 -25.61 13.45 26.29
CA SER A 650 -27.06 13.38 26.23
C SER A 650 -27.61 12.53 27.37
N SER A 651 -28.75 12.99 27.96
CA SER A 651 -29.58 12.09 28.77
C SER A 651 -30.28 11.10 27.84
N THR A 652 -30.20 9.82 28.16
CA THR A 652 -30.70 8.75 27.30
C THR A 652 -31.27 7.60 28.12
N THR A 653 -31.88 6.65 27.46
CA THR A 653 -32.40 5.44 28.06
C THR A 653 -31.76 4.22 27.46
N VAL A 654 -31.49 3.22 28.29
CA VAL A 654 -30.97 1.92 27.82
C VAL A 654 -32.10 1.20 27.09
N THR A 655 -31.92 1.02 25.79
CA THR A 655 -32.92 0.35 24.94
C THR A 655 -32.83 -1.17 25.04
N ARG A 656 -31.60 -1.70 25.11
CA ARG A 656 -31.37 -3.14 25.20
C ARG A 656 -30.09 -3.46 25.95
N VAL A 657 -30.10 -4.62 26.63
CA VAL A 657 -28.90 -5.30 27.13
C VAL A 657 -28.97 -6.73 26.65
N MET A 658 -28.10 -7.10 25.74
CA MET A 658 -28.15 -8.40 25.05
C MET A 658 -26.78 -8.90 24.66
N PRO A 659 -26.58 -10.22 24.48
CA PRO A 659 -25.33 -10.74 23.96
C PRO A 659 -24.95 -10.10 22.63
N LEU A 660 -23.65 -9.78 22.51
CA LEU A 660 -23.08 -9.29 21.27
C LEU A 660 -22.77 -10.47 20.36
N GLU A 661 -23.47 -10.57 19.24
CA GLU A 661 -23.22 -11.56 18.21
C GLU A 661 -22.49 -10.91 17.05
N ARG A 662 -21.32 -11.46 16.68
CA ARG A 662 -20.53 -10.98 15.56
C ARG A 662 -19.89 -12.14 14.80
N THR A 663 -19.95 -12.07 13.48
CA THR A 663 -19.20 -12.97 12.62
C THR A 663 -17.70 -12.67 12.70
N PRO A 664 -16.83 -13.69 12.57
CA PRO A 664 -15.39 -13.46 12.47
C PRO A 664 -15.09 -12.54 11.26
N PRO A 665 -14.24 -11.52 11.42
CA PRO A 665 -13.82 -10.66 10.31
C PRO A 665 -12.85 -11.41 9.39
N ASN A 666 -12.73 -10.95 8.16
CA ASN A 666 -11.76 -11.43 7.18
C ASN A 666 -11.00 -10.21 6.57
N PRO A 667 -9.67 -10.07 6.80
CA PRO A 667 -8.79 -10.98 7.56
C PRO A 667 -9.15 -11.06 9.05
N PRO A 668 -8.75 -12.15 9.74
CA PRO A 668 -9.03 -12.31 11.16
C PRO A 668 -8.38 -11.21 12.00
N LYS A 669 -9.15 -10.45 12.74
CA LYS A 669 -8.71 -9.44 13.73
C LYS A 669 -9.47 -9.59 15.05
N CYS A 670 -8.93 -9.04 16.13
CA CYS A 670 -9.54 -9.15 17.46
C CYS A 670 -11.02 -8.75 17.41
N ARG A 671 -11.88 -9.58 17.96
CA ARG A 671 -13.32 -9.34 18.09
C ARG A 671 -13.79 -9.60 19.51
N PRO A 672 -14.78 -8.85 19.99
CA PRO A 672 -15.43 -9.12 21.27
C PRO A 672 -16.28 -10.40 21.19
N ILE A 673 -16.18 -11.25 22.22
CA ILE A 673 -16.98 -12.47 22.36
C ILE A 673 -17.46 -12.63 23.80
N ASN A 674 -18.55 -13.36 23.99
CA ASN A 674 -19.12 -13.72 25.30
C ASN A 674 -19.33 -12.50 26.22
N LEU A 675 -19.83 -11.40 25.67
CA LEU A 675 -20.17 -10.20 26.43
C LEU A 675 -21.58 -9.69 26.10
N ASP A 676 -22.21 -9.02 27.05
CA ASP A 676 -23.46 -8.30 26.83
C ASP A 676 -23.15 -6.88 26.36
N ARG A 677 -23.77 -6.47 25.25
CA ARG A 677 -23.76 -5.09 24.76
C ARG A 677 -24.92 -4.30 25.35
N ILE A 678 -24.69 -3.02 25.56
CA ILE A 678 -25.68 -2.05 26.00
C ILE A 678 -25.94 -1.12 24.81
N ASP A 679 -27.20 -1.05 24.38
CA ASP A 679 -27.67 -0.10 23.38
C ASP A 679 -28.44 1.03 24.08
N VAL A 680 -28.28 2.26 23.61
CA VAL A 680 -28.97 3.45 24.13
C VAL A 680 -29.75 4.18 23.04
N ASP A 681 -30.81 4.90 23.45
CA ASP A 681 -31.60 5.72 22.54
C ASP A 681 -30.96 7.11 22.38
N SER A 682 -29.83 7.17 21.71
CA SER A 682 -29.15 8.43 21.45
C SER A 682 -28.51 8.44 20.06
N ARG A 683 -28.86 9.43 19.23
CA ARG A 683 -28.21 9.63 17.94
C ARG A 683 -26.77 10.11 18.08
N LEU A 684 -26.46 10.81 19.17
CA LEU A 684 -25.11 11.32 19.43
C LEU A 684 -24.13 10.18 19.73
N SER A 685 -24.59 9.12 20.41
CA SER A 685 -23.74 7.97 20.73
C SER A 685 -23.23 7.25 19.48
N ALA A 686 -24.02 7.22 18.40
CA ALA A 686 -23.61 6.61 17.12
C ALA A 686 -22.56 7.43 16.37
N GLN A 687 -22.35 8.69 16.73
CA GLN A 687 -21.32 9.57 16.14
C GLN A 687 -20.03 9.60 16.95
N CYS A 688 -20.00 8.88 18.09
CA CYS A 688 -18.88 8.89 19.01
C CYS A 688 -18.02 7.64 18.86
N THR A 689 -16.73 7.83 18.76
CA THR A 689 -15.72 6.76 18.70
C THR A 689 -15.38 6.20 20.08
N SER A 690 -15.73 6.92 21.15
CA SER A 690 -15.44 6.55 22.54
C SER A 690 -16.32 7.35 23.50
N GLY A 691 -16.47 6.88 24.73
CA GLY A 691 -17.25 7.57 25.75
C GLY A 691 -17.60 6.68 26.95
N VAL A 692 -18.52 7.15 27.76
CA VAL A 692 -19.01 6.44 28.94
C VAL A 692 -20.54 6.56 29.08
N LEU A 693 -21.12 5.57 29.72
CA LEU A 693 -22.47 5.63 30.31
C LEU A 693 -22.30 5.87 31.81
N MET A 694 -23.02 6.82 32.37
CA MET A 694 -22.86 7.20 33.79
C MET A 694 -24.20 7.60 34.44
N THR A 695 -24.21 7.51 35.76
CA THR A 695 -25.35 8.03 36.56
C THR A 695 -25.26 9.54 36.68
N GLU A 696 -26.36 10.18 37.16
CA GLU A 696 -26.38 11.62 37.45
C GLU A 696 -25.40 12.01 38.57
N GLU A 697 -25.03 11.05 39.43
CA GLU A 697 -24.04 11.23 40.50
C GLU A 697 -22.59 11.14 40.00
N GLY A 698 -22.37 10.62 38.81
CA GLY A 698 -21.07 10.49 38.14
C GLY A 698 -20.44 9.11 38.24
N ASP A 699 -21.13 8.08 38.68
CA ASP A 699 -20.64 6.70 38.67
C ASP A 699 -20.73 6.12 37.28
N ILE A 700 -19.61 5.55 36.78
CA ILE A 700 -19.52 4.99 35.43
C ILE A 700 -20.20 3.63 35.38
N GLN A 701 -21.30 3.53 34.63
CA GLN A 701 -22.08 2.32 34.44
C GLN A 701 -21.56 1.45 33.29
N GLY A 702 -20.78 2.03 32.37
CA GLY A 702 -20.14 1.32 31.27
C GLY A 702 -19.26 2.24 30.39
N ILE A 703 -18.42 1.62 29.60
CA ILE A 703 -17.59 2.33 28.58
C ILE A 703 -18.21 2.13 27.20
N TRP A 704 -18.06 3.14 26.33
CA TRP A 704 -18.53 3.11 24.95
C TRP A 704 -17.43 2.60 24.04
N LEU A 705 -17.74 1.56 23.28
CA LEU A 705 -16.82 0.88 22.39
C LEU A 705 -17.33 0.97 20.94
N VAL A 706 -16.40 1.03 20.01
CA VAL A 706 -16.68 0.92 18.58
C VAL A 706 -15.96 -0.32 18.03
N TYR A 707 -16.70 -1.17 17.35
CA TYR A 707 -16.19 -2.31 16.62
C TYR A 707 -16.31 -2.03 15.11
N GLU A 708 -15.19 -1.93 14.45
CA GLU A 708 -15.08 -1.72 13.00
C GLU A 708 -15.12 -3.08 12.28
N ARG A 709 -15.98 -3.20 11.30
CA ARG A 709 -16.05 -4.32 10.37
C ARG A 709 -15.42 -3.92 9.03
N ASP A 710 -14.90 -4.91 8.28
CA ASP A 710 -14.15 -4.66 7.04
C ASP A 710 -14.99 -4.12 5.86
N ASP A 711 -16.32 -4.06 6.00
CA ASP A 711 -17.29 -3.59 5.02
C ASP A 711 -17.86 -2.20 5.37
N ASP A 712 -17.07 -1.34 5.99
CA ASP A 712 -17.45 0.02 6.44
C ASP A 712 -18.64 0.08 7.43
N GLU A 713 -19.04 -1.07 8.00
CA GLU A 713 -20.01 -1.13 9.08
C GLU A 713 -19.35 -0.95 10.45
N GLU A 714 -19.49 0.21 11.03
CA GLU A 714 -19.16 0.45 12.43
C GLU A 714 -20.34 0.08 13.33
N THR A 715 -20.07 -0.58 14.43
CA THR A 715 -21.05 -0.84 15.47
C THR A 715 -20.59 -0.29 16.80
N SER A 716 -21.32 0.68 17.32
CA SER A 716 -21.08 1.27 18.63
C SER A 716 -21.96 0.62 19.68
N PHE A 717 -21.41 0.36 20.86
CA PHE A 717 -22.16 -0.23 21.99
C PHE A 717 -21.47 0.07 23.33
N GLY A 718 -22.25 -0.02 24.41
CA GLY A 718 -21.73 0.06 25.78
C GLY A 718 -21.29 -1.30 26.32
N LEU A 719 -20.15 -1.35 27.02
CA LEU A 719 -19.71 -2.47 27.85
C LEU A 719 -19.91 -2.10 29.32
N GLY A 720 -20.72 -2.87 30.03
CA GLY A 720 -21.08 -2.58 31.41
C GLY A 720 -19.93 -2.70 32.41
N SER A 721 -19.96 -1.90 33.46
CA SER A 721 -18.94 -1.84 34.52
C SER A 721 -18.71 -3.18 35.21
N LEU A 722 -19.71 -4.03 35.32
CA LEU A 722 -19.56 -5.35 35.95
C LEU A 722 -18.61 -6.25 35.19
N ALA A 723 -18.53 -6.12 33.86
CA ALA A 723 -17.56 -6.87 33.06
C ALA A 723 -16.12 -6.30 33.17
N LEU A 724 -15.96 -5.10 33.72
CA LEU A 724 -14.66 -4.45 33.93
C LEU A 724 -14.10 -4.69 35.32
N LEU A 725 -14.95 -4.64 36.34
CA LEU A 725 -14.57 -4.65 37.77
C LEU A 725 -13.64 -5.81 38.17
N PRO A 726 -13.84 -7.08 37.77
CA PRO A 726 -13.02 -8.19 38.21
C PRO A 726 -11.54 -8.02 37.85
N VAL A 727 -11.25 -7.44 36.71
CA VAL A 727 -9.90 -7.17 36.20
C VAL A 727 -9.36 -5.86 36.74
N ILE A 728 -10.13 -4.78 36.62
CA ILE A 728 -9.73 -3.44 37.00
C ILE A 728 -9.38 -3.37 38.50
N THR A 729 -10.18 -4.01 39.36
CA THR A 729 -9.90 -4.06 40.81
C THR A 729 -8.53 -4.65 41.10
N LYS A 730 -8.14 -5.73 40.42
CA LYS A 730 -6.81 -6.36 40.60
C LYS A 730 -5.67 -5.46 40.05
N LEU A 731 -5.88 -4.83 38.92
CA LEU A 731 -4.90 -3.90 38.35
C LEU A 731 -4.69 -2.69 39.25
N VAL A 732 -5.75 -2.13 39.81
CA VAL A 732 -5.69 -1.06 40.80
C VAL A 732 -4.96 -1.53 42.08
N GLN A 733 -5.10 -2.81 42.48
CA GLN A 733 -4.33 -3.38 43.60
C GLN A 733 -2.85 -3.66 43.23
N GLY A 734 -2.43 -3.41 42.00
CA GLY A 734 -1.06 -3.62 41.49
C GLY A 734 -0.77 -5.04 41.03
N THR A 735 -1.80 -5.85 40.82
CA THR A 735 -1.67 -7.23 40.35
C THR A 735 -2.19 -7.34 38.92
N ILE A 736 -1.35 -7.77 37.98
CA ILE A 736 -1.78 -8.11 36.60
C ILE A 736 -2.43 -9.48 36.63
N PRO A 737 -3.76 -9.60 36.38
CA PRO A 737 -4.42 -10.90 36.47
C PRO A 737 -4.06 -11.79 35.30
N LYS A 738 -3.82 -13.05 35.60
CA LYS A 738 -3.74 -14.13 34.60
C LYS A 738 -5.14 -14.72 34.44
N LEU A 739 -5.81 -14.36 33.39
CA LEU A 739 -7.18 -14.81 33.14
C LEU A 739 -7.18 -16.22 32.55
N ARG A 740 -8.21 -16.95 32.89
CA ARG A 740 -8.53 -18.25 32.29
C ARG A 740 -9.88 -18.19 31.61
N SER A 741 -10.11 -18.99 30.60
CA SER A 741 -11.42 -19.06 29.94
C SER A 741 -11.77 -20.46 29.50
N LEU A 742 -13.07 -20.68 29.25
CA LEU A 742 -13.53 -21.82 28.50
C LEU A 742 -13.32 -21.54 27.01
N PRO A 743 -12.80 -22.50 26.23
CA PRO A 743 -12.53 -22.30 24.81
C PRO A 743 -13.80 -22.39 23.96
N VAL A 744 -14.84 -21.63 24.32
CA VAL A 744 -16.16 -21.67 23.67
C VAL A 744 -16.69 -20.27 23.37
N GLU A 745 -17.42 -20.14 22.28
CA GLU A 745 -18.31 -19.05 21.97
C GLU A 745 -19.73 -19.49 22.31
N LEU A 746 -20.43 -18.68 23.11
CA LEU A 746 -21.79 -18.96 23.56
C LEU A 746 -22.80 -18.10 22.78
N GLU A 747 -23.96 -18.69 22.53
CA GLU A 747 -25.11 -18.05 21.90
C GLU A 747 -26.31 -18.09 22.84
N ALA A 748 -27.02 -16.98 22.96
CA ALA A 748 -28.24 -16.95 23.79
C ALA A 748 -29.36 -17.70 23.10
N ILE A 749 -30.11 -18.49 23.90
CA ILE A 749 -31.28 -19.20 23.44
C ILE A 749 -32.50 -18.83 24.29
N THR A 750 -33.64 -18.80 23.64
CA THR A 750 -34.95 -18.57 24.31
C THR A 750 -35.37 -19.78 25.14
N MET A 751 -36.31 -19.57 26.08
CA MET A 751 -36.86 -20.69 26.86
C MET A 751 -37.59 -21.71 25.97
N MET A 752 -38.15 -21.28 24.86
CA MET A 752 -38.77 -22.17 23.87
C MET A 752 -37.71 -23.11 23.27
N GLU A 753 -36.62 -22.56 22.78
CA GLU A 753 -35.49 -23.33 22.23
C GLU A 753 -34.86 -24.25 23.28
N ALA A 754 -34.67 -23.74 24.51
CA ALA A 754 -34.15 -24.54 25.63
C ALA A 754 -35.01 -25.78 25.90
N ARG A 755 -36.35 -25.66 25.87
CA ARG A 755 -37.28 -26.79 26.01
C ARG A 755 -37.11 -27.81 24.86
N VAL A 756 -37.02 -27.32 23.63
CA VAL A 756 -36.79 -28.17 22.44
C VAL A 756 -35.44 -28.88 22.56
N MET A 757 -34.42 -28.25 23.11
CA MET A 757 -33.11 -28.84 23.38
C MET A 757 -33.10 -29.80 24.61
N GLY A 758 -34.24 -29.93 25.30
CA GLY A 758 -34.44 -30.88 26.40
C GLY A 758 -34.14 -30.37 27.80
N VAL A 759 -34.06 -29.07 28.00
CA VAL A 759 -33.97 -28.47 29.35
C VAL A 759 -35.28 -28.73 30.10
N SER A 760 -35.21 -29.28 31.32
CA SER A 760 -36.39 -29.62 32.10
C SER A 760 -37.15 -28.41 32.60
N GLU A 761 -38.43 -28.55 32.82
CA GLU A 761 -39.29 -27.47 33.29
C GLU A 761 -38.84 -26.91 34.65
N GLU A 762 -38.19 -27.73 35.47
CA GLU A 762 -37.60 -27.29 36.73
C GLU A 762 -36.52 -26.23 36.53
N TRP A 763 -35.63 -26.47 35.57
CA TRP A 763 -34.60 -25.50 35.21
C TRP A 763 -35.20 -24.24 34.57
N ILE A 764 -36.18 -24.38 33.68
CA ILE A 764 -36.90 -23.25 33.08
C ILE A 764 -37.49 -22.34 34.16
N GLN A 765 -38.11 -22.92 35.22
CA GLN A 765 -38.65 -22.14 36.32
C GLN A 765 -37.54 -21.48 37.17
N LYS A 766 -36.41 -22.13 37.37
CA LYS A 766 -35.26 -21.55 38.08
C LYS A 766 -34.71 -20.34 37.29
N VAL A 767 -34.59 -20.43 35.98
CA VAL A 767 -34.19 -19.32 35.12
C VAL A 767 -35.17 -18.18 35.19
N GLY A 768 -36.46 -18.45 35.11
CA GLY A 768 -37.53 -17.42 35.18
C GLY A 768 -37.57 -16.69 36.52
N LYS A 769 -37.13 -17.33 37.64
CA LYS A 769 -37.00 -16.67 38.95
C LYS A 769 -35.72 -15.81 39.07
N LYS A 770 -34.63 -16.21 38.37
CA LYS A 770 -33.34 -15.55 38.50
C LYS A 770 -33.22 -14.37 37.53
N SER A 771 -33.68 -14.49 36.30
CA SER A 771 -33.45 -13.52 35.24
C SER A 771 -34.73 -13.04 34.58
N VAL A 772 -34.87 -11.73 34.49
CA VAL A 772 -35.99 -11.06 33.76
C VAL A 772 -35.86 -11.31 32.24
N GLN A 773 -34.68 -11.57 31.76
CA GLN A 773 -34.41 -11.78 30.32
C GLN A 773 -34.82 -13.17 29.84
N HIS A 774 -35.07 -14.12 30.74
CA HIS A 774 -35.53 -15.48 30.44
C HIS A 774 -34.73 -16.18 29.34
N ARG A 775 -33.41 -16.23 29.50
CA ARG A 775 -32.49 -16.84 28.50
C ARG A 775 -31.50 -17.79 29.16
N LEU A 776 -31.00 -18.73 28.37
CA LEU A 776 -29.86 -19.62 28.66
C LEU A 776 -28.86 -19.48 27.51
N PHE A 777 -27.73 -20.17 27.62
CA PHE A 777 -26.68 -20.16 26.60
C PHE A 777 -26.39 -21.55 26.09
N THR A 778 -26.22 -21.66 24.76
CA THR A 778 -25.75 -22.84 24.10
C THR A 778 -24.32 -22.64 23.57
N VAL A 779 -23.53 -23.72 23.50
CA VAL A 779 -22.21 -23.69 22.90
C VAL A 779 -22.37 -23.58 21.38
N LYS A 780 -22.05 -22.40 20.83
CA LYS A 780 -22.10 -22.13 19.39
C LYS A 780 -20.88 -22.65 18.66
N ARG A 781 -19.71 -22.51 19.28
CA ARG A 781 -18.43 -22.89 18.71
C ARG A 781 -17.42 -23.25 19.79
N ILE A 782 -16.58 -24.23 19.48
CA ILE A 782 -15.44 -24.62 20.31
C ILE A 782 -14.15 -24.16 19.62
N PHE A 783 -13.19 -23.60 20.39
CA PHE A 783 -11.94 -23.10 19.89
C PHE A 783 -10.78 -24.07 20.14
N GLY A 784 -9.88 -24.19 19.15
CA GLY A 784 -8.62 -24.89 19.29
C GLY A 784 -8.73 -26.36 19.64
N GLU A 785 -7.64 -26.95 20.15
CA GLU A 785 -7.56 -28.30 20.66
C GLU A 785 -8.06 -28.36 22.12
N ALA A 786 -9.31 -27.96 22.32
CA ALA A 786 -9.91 -28.08 23.63
C ALA A 786 -10.15 -29.55 23.98
N PRO A 787 -10.04 -29.94 25.25
CA PRO A 787 -10.53 -31.23 25.68
C PRO A 787 -11.99 -31.40 25.22
N ASP A 788 -12.36 -32.58 24.71
CA ASP A 788 -13.73 -32.90 24.24
C ASP A 788 -14.75 -32.97 25.41
N GLN A 789 -14.72 -31.98 26.28
CA GLN A 789 -15.57 -31.90 27.45
C GLN A 789 -16.92 -31.26 27.12
N LEU A 790 -16.90 -30.14 26.37
CA LEU A 790 -18.09 -29.49 25.81
C LEU A 790 -18.21 -29.82 24.32
N LEU A 791 -19.46 -29.85 23.82
CA LEU A 791 -19.77 -30.03 22.40
C LEU A 791 -20.63 -28.86 21.91
N GLU A 792 -20.54 -28.58 20.61
CA GLU A 792 -21.41 -27.59 19.97
C GLU A 792 -22.87 -28.07 20.12
N GLY A 793 -23.75 -27.14 20.58
CA GLY A 793 -25.13 -27.43 20.91
C GLY A 793 -25.40 -27.83 22.38
N ASP A 794 -24.38 -27.96 23.25
CA ASP A 794 -24.61 -28.12 24.68
C ASP A 794 -25.23 -26.88 25.28
N VAL A 795 -26.28 -27.04 26.12
CA VAL A 795 -26.90 -25.93 26.85
C VAL A 795 -26.24 -25.85 28.23
N LEU A 796 -25.61 -24.74 28.54
CA LEU A 796 -24.98 -24.46 29.83
C LEU A 796 -26.05 -24.07 30.87
N LEU A 797 -26.11 -24.79 31.97
CA LEU A 797 -26.99 -24.49 33.08
C LEU A 797 -26.26 -23.84 34.25
N THR A 798 -25.26 -24.51 34.79
CA THR A 798 -24.46 -23.99 35.94
C THR A 798 -22.97 -24.12 35.75
N LEU A 799 -22.25 -23.19 36.41
CA LEU A 799 -20.80 -23.29 36.64
C LEU A 799 -20.56 -23.13 38.14
N ASN A 800 -19.83 -24.10 38.76
CA ASN A 800 -19.57 -24.16 40.20
C ASN A 800 -20.86 -24.03 41.06
N GLY A 801 -21.98 -24.53 40.52
CA GLY A 801 -23.30 -24.48 41.20
C GLY A 801 -24.12 -23.21 40.95
N ASP A 802 -23.52 -22.19 40.35
CA ASP A 802 -24.25 -20.96 40.01
C ASP A 802 -24.91 -21.09 38.64
N LEU A 803 -26.25 -20.81 38.59
CA LEU A 803 -27.02 -20.81 37.35
C LEU A 803 -26.57 -19.68 36.44
N ILE A 804 -26.23 -19.94 35.20
CA ILE A 804 -25.71 -18.96 34.21
C ILE A 804 -26.86 -18.48 33.34
N THR A 805 -27.24 -17.20 33.51
CA THR A 805 -28.29 -16.53 32.75
C THR A 805 -27.84 -15.23 32.11
N GLN A 806 -26.61 -14.79 32.42
CA GLN A 806 -25.99 -13.56 31.89
C GLN A 806 -24.50 -13.81 31.65
N LEU A 807 -23.93 -13.18 30.61
CA LEU A 807 -22.54 -13.36 30.23
C LEU A 807 -21.53 -12.84 31.28
N PRO A 808 -21.78 -11.75 32.04
CA PRO A 808 -20.87 -11.38 33.13
C PRO A 808 -20.69 -12.46 34.21
N GLU A 809 -21.67 -13.35 34.39
CA GLU A 809 -21.56 -14.47 35.38
C GLU A 809 -20.50 -15.51 34.98
N LEU A 810 -20.01 -15.46 33.72
CA LEU A 810 -18.90 -16.31 33.25
C LEU A 810 -17.55 -15.93 33.87
N GLU A 811 -17.43 -14.77 34.53
CA GLU A 811 -16.18 -14.35 35.19
C GLU A 811 -15.66 -15.34 36.25
N VAL A 812 -16.52 -16.23 36.74
CA VAL A 812 -16.14 -17.31 37.62
C VAL A 812 -15.02 -18.17 37.02
N MET A 813 -14.97 -18.31 35.70
CA MET A 813 -13.95 -19.07 35.01
C MET A 813 -12.57 -18.45 35.09
N TYR A 814 -12.45 -17.13 35.31
CA TYR A 814 -11.16 -16.38 35.26
C TYR A 814 -10.19 -16.86 36.34
N TRP A 815 -10.72 -17.45 37.44
CA TRP A 815 -9.92 -17.73 38.64
C TRP A 815 -9.77 -19.23 38.95
N HIS A 816 -10.40 -20.10 38.13
CA HIS A 816 -10.44 -21.54 38.39
C HIS A 816 -9.85 -22.34 37.25
N GLU A 817 -8.94 -23.27 37.55
CA GLU A 817 -8.41 -24.21 36.54
C GLU A 817 -9.44 -25.24 36.11
N LYS A 818 -10.32 -25.60 37.04
CA LYS A 818 -11.39 -26.59 36.81
C LYS A 818 -12.71 -26.01 37.33
N LEU A 819 -13.75 -26.30 36.57
CA LEU A 819 -15.12 -25.87 36.89
C LEU A 819 -16.04 -27.10 36.92
N ASP A 820 -16.88 -27.18 37.94
CA ASP A 820 -17.99 -28.11 37.95
C ASP A 820 -19.14 -27.49 37.14
N ALA A 821 -19.56 -28.14 36.04
CA ALA A 821 -20.60 -27.67 35.15
C ALA A 821 -21.76 -28.62 35.06
N VAL A 822 -22.98 -28.10 35.03
CA VAL A 822 -24.18 -28.87 34.65
C VAL A 822 -24.62 -28.38 33.28
N ILE A 823 -24.77 -29.29 32.33
CA ILE A 823 -25.19 -29.02 30.95
C ILE A 823 -26.39 -29.87 30.54
N VAL A 824 -27.03 -29.51 29.44
CA VAL A 824 -27.95 -30.40 28.73
C VAL A 824 -27.34 -30.72 27.35
N ARG A 825 -27.15 -32.00 27.06
CA ARG A 825 -26.66 -32.52 25.78
C ARG A 825 -27.63 -33.54 25.23
N SER A 826 -28.13 -33.37 24.02
CA SER A 826 -29.09 -34.30 23.39
C SER A 826 -30.28 -34.66 24.27
N GLY A 827 -30.84 -33.67 24.99
CA GLY A 827 -31.99 -33.81 25.87
C GLY A 827 -31.70 -34.44 27.24
N LYS A 828 -30.43 -34.63 27.59
CA LYS A 828 -30.03 -35.24 28.89
C LYS A 828 -29.18 -34.26 29.67
N GLN A 829 -29.48 -34.12 30.96
CA GLN A 829 -28.60 -33.43 31.89
C GLN A 829 -27.34 -34.24 32.15
N ILE A 830 -26.20 -33.59 32.15
CA ILE A 830 -24.88 -34.18 32.38
C ILE A 830 -24.09 -33.26 33.32
N ASP A 831 -23.44 -33.85 34.31
CA ASP A 831 -22.50 -33.19 35.18
C ASP A 831 -21.08 -33.39 34.61
N LEU A 832 -20.35 -32.30 34.41
CA LEU A 832 -19.02 -32.32 33.81
C LEU A 832 -18.03 -31.56 34.69
N LYS A 833 -16.76 -32.00 34.62
CA LYS A 833 -15.64 -31.16 35.07
C LYS A 833 -14.94 -30.59 33.87
N LEU A 834 -14.96 -29.28 33.76
CA LEU A 834 -14.39 -28.51 32.65
C LEU A 834 -13.01 -28.00 33.02
N ASP A 835 -12.04 -28.18 32.16
CA ASP A 835 -10.73 -27.54 32.26
C ASP A 835 -10.76 -26.18 31.54
N THR A 836 -10.26 -25.15 32.22
CA THR A 836 -10.11 -23.82 31.62
C THR A 836 -8.71 -23.64 31.05
N LEU A 837 -8.57 -22.83 29.98
CA LEU A 837 -7.30 -22.50 29.35
C LEU A 837 -6.77 -21.16 29.87
N LEU A 838 -5.45 -21.08 30.06
CA LEU A 838 -4.78 -19.84 30.40
C LEU A 838 -4.74 -18.93 29.13
N GLU A 839 -5.17 -17.70 29.29
CA GLU A 839 -5.32 -16.76 28.16
C GLU A 839 -4.04 -16.03 27.74
N ASP A 840 -3.03 -15.96 28.60
CA ASP A 840 -1.78 -15.23 28.35
C ASP A 840 -0.97 -15.79 27.16
N ASP A 841 -1.18 -17.05 26.78
CA ASP A 841 -0.42 -17.71 25.71
C ASP A 841 -0.86 -17.33 24.29
N PHE A 842 -1.90 -16.52 24.15
CA PHE A 842 -2.50 -16.17 22.84
C PHE A 842 -2.15 -14.75 22.34
N GLU A 843 -1.48 -13.96 23.13
CA GLU A 843 -1.01 -12.63 22.68
C GLU A 843 0.32 -12.77 21.93
N THR A 844 0.46 -12.01 20.85
CA THR A 844 1.68 -12.05 20.03
C THR A 844 2.89 -11.56 20.81
N SER A 845 3.89 -12.43 20.92
CA SER A 845 5.15 -12.18 21.65
C SER A 845 6.40 -12.50 20.82
N HIS A 846 6.23 -13.00 19.61
CA HIS A 846 7.31 -13.39 18.71
C HIS A 846 6.87 -13.17 17.26
N VAL A 847 7.67 -12.40 16.50
CA VAL A 847 7.41 -12.06 15.10
C VAL A 847 8.68 -12.26 14.29
N VAL A 848 8.55 -12.75 13.07
CA VAL A 848 9.65 -12.96 12.13
C VAL A 848 9.34 -12.25 10.82
N ASN A 849 10.27 -11.44 10.35
CA ASN A 849 10.22 -10.83 9.02
C ASN A 849 11.26 -11.51 8.12
N PHE A 850 10.87 -11.96 6.92
CA PHE A 850 11.79 -12.45 5.88
C PHE A 850 11.13 -12.38 4.51
N CYS A 851 11.88 -12.08 3.46
CA CYS A 851 11.38 -11.97 2.08
C CYS A 851 10.15 -11.07 1.93
N GLY A 852 9.96 -10.08 2.82
CA GLY A 852 8.81 -9.20 2.86
C GLY A 852 7.55 -9.79 3.50
N LEU A 853 7.62 -10.98 4.09
CA LEU A 853 6.57 -11.55 4.94
C LEU A 853 6.74 -11.08 6.38
N THR A 854 5.62 -10.84 7.05
CA THR A 854 5.54 -10.76 8.50
C THR A 854 4.82 -12.00 9.01
N VAL A 855 5.52 -12.79 9.80
CA VAL A 855 5.06 -14.10 10.28
C VAL A 855 5.04 -14.11 11.80
N GLN A 856 3.99 -14.66 12.36
CA GLN A 856 3.77 -14.75 13.81
C GLN A 856 3.09 -16.07 14.19
N LYS A 857 3.03 -16.36 15.47
CA LYS A 857 2.16 -17.42 15.99
C LYS A 857 0.70 -17.03 15.69
N PRO A 858 -0.17 -17.96 15.25
CA PRO A 858 -1.56 -17.65 15.00
C PRO A 858 -2.19 -17.00 16.23
N HIS A 859 -2.62 -15.76 16.10
CA HIS A 859 -3.22 -14.99 17.18
C HIS A 859 -4.62 -15.51 17.52
N ARG A 860 -5.19 -15.04 18.64
CA ARG A 860 -6.44 -15.55 19.22
C ARG A 860 -7.57 -15.74 18.18
N THR A 861 -7.86 -14.75 17.34
CA THR A 861 -8.99 -14.83 16.41
C THR A 861 -8.80 -15.92 15.36
N VAL A 862 -7.58 -16.14 14.90
CA VAL A 862 -7.25 -17.26 14.00
C VAL A 862 -7.53 -18.60 14.69
N ARG A 863 -7.10 -18.74 15.96
CA ARG A 863 -7.34 -19.93 16.77
C ARG A 863 -8.81 -20.16 17.08
N GLN A 864 -9.58 -19.09 17.23
CA GLN A 864 -11.03 -19.14 17.43
C GLN A 864 -11.80 -19.60 16.19
N SER A 865 -11.20 -19.48 15.02
CA SER A 865 -11.86 -19.80 13.74
C SER A 865 -11.48 -21.18 13.19
N ILE A 866 -10.35 -21.75 13.61
CA ILE A 866 -9.81 -23.02 13.07
C ILE A 866 -9.57 -24.00 14.23
N LYS A 867 -10.29 -25.13 14.22
CA LYS A 867 -10.18 -26.16 15.28
C LYS A 867 -8.78 -26.79 15.32
N LYS A 868 -8.23 -27.14 14.15
CA LYS A 868 -6.90 -27.74 14.03
C LYS A 868 -6.03 -26.88 13.12
N LEU A 869 -5.04 -26.23 13.70
CA LEU A 869 -4.10 -25.39 12.95
C LEU A 869 -3.16 -26.24 12.10
N PRO A 870 -2.91 -25.87 10.83
CA PRO A 870 -1.92 -26.54 9.97
C PRO A 870 -0.49 -26.43 10.52
N SER A 871 -0.13 -25.29 11.13
CA SER A 871 1.13 -25.04 11.83
C SER A 871 0.97 -23.87 12.81
N GLN A 872 1.99 -23.58 13.62
CA GLN A 872 2.06 -22.39 14.47
C GLN A 872 2.80 -21.24 13.76
N VAL A 873 2.92 -21.27 12.44
CA VAL A 873 3.60 -20.28 11.60
C VAL A 873 2.58 -19.63 10.70
N TYR A 874 2.08 -18.46 11.08
CA TYR A 874 1.00 -17.75 10.39
C TYR A 874 1.51 -16.46 9.74
N ILE A 875 1.21 -16.25 8.46
CA ILE A 875 1.53 -15.03 7.72
C ILE A 875 0.44 -14.00 8.02
N THR A 876 0.79 -12.93 8.72
CA THR A 876 -0.15 -11.86 9.07
C THR A 876 -0.21 -10.77 8.02
N THR A 877 0.92 -10.40 7.40
CA THR A 877 0.99 -9.41 6.32
C THR A 877 2.17 -9.67 5.38
N TRP A 878 2.19 -8.96 4.25
CA TRP A 878 3.29 -8.99 3.27
C TRP A 878 3.48 -7.58 2.68
N LEU A 879 4.66 -7.32 2.11
CA LEU A 879 5.01 -6.06 1.45
C LEU A 879 4.84 -6.18 -0.08
N HIS A 880 4.24 -5.19 -0.71
CA HIS A 880 3.91 -5.20 -2.15
C HIS A 880 5.13 -5.33 -3.07
N GLY A 881 6.23 -4.66 -2.77
CA GLY A 881 7.48 -4.69 -3.55
C GLY A 881 8.44 -5.84 -3.20
N SER A 882 7.96 -6.90 -2.53
CA SER A 882 8.77 -7.95 -1.94
C SER A 882 8.84 -9.22 -2.79
N PRO A 883 9.81 -10.11 -2.52
CA PRO A 883 9.81 -11.46 -3.06
C PRO A 883 8.50 -12.23 -2.77
N ALA A 884 7.94 -12.07 -1.57
CA ALA A 884 6.66 -12.71 -1.23
C ALA A 884 5.55 -12.32 -2.21
N ALA A 885 5.43 -11.04 -2.54
CA ALA A 885 4.46 -10.55 -3.52
C ALA A 885 4.75 -11.09 -4.93
N LEU A 886 6.01 -11.08 -5.38
CA LEU A 886 6.42 -11.57 -6.70
C LEU A 886 6.04 -13.03 -6.92
N TYR A 887 6.18 -13.87 -5.87
CA TYR A 887 5.89 -15.30 -5.93
C TYR A 887 4.53 -15.68 -5.31
N SER A 888 3.64 -14.70 -5.13
CA SER A 888 2.25 -14.88 -4.67
C SER A 888 2.09 -15.56 -3.30
N VAL A 889 3.05 -15.33 -2.40
CA VAL A 889 2.96 -15.76 -1.01
C VAL A 889 2.33 -14.64 -0.18
N TYR A 890 1.03 -14.75 0.09
CA TYR A 890 0.23 -13.71 0.73
C TYR A 890 -0.15 -14.05 2.16
N ALA A 891 -0.71 -13.07 2.88
CA ALA A 891 -1.25 -13.23 4.23
C ALA A 891 -2.37 -14.27 4.31
N THR A 892 -2.80 -14.58 5.55
CA THR A 892 -3.83 -15.55 5.89
C THR A 892 -3.48 -17.00 5.50
N ARG A 893 -2.18 -17.32 5.45
CA ARG A 893 -1.66 -18.67 5.20
C ARG A 893 -0.80 -19.15 6.34
N PHE A 894 -0.72 -20.47 6.48
CA PHE A 894 0.12 -21.17 7.46
C PHE A 894 1.28 -21.83 6.73
N ILE A 895 2.51 -21.45 7.04
CA ILE A 895 3.71 -22.11 6.50
C ILE A 895 3.88 -23.44 7.24
N THR A 896 3.96 -24.53 6.49
CA THR A 896 4.11 -25.88 7.05
C THR A 896 5.49 -26.47 6.81
N HIS A 897 6.16 -26.10 5.70
CA HIS A 897 7.50 -26.57 5.37
C HIS A 897 8.29 -25.48 4.60
N ILE A 898 9.58 -25.46 4.85
CA ILE A 898 10.58 -24.74 4.05
C ILE A 898 11.58 -25.78 3.51
N ASN A 899 11.84 -25.81 2.20
CA ASN A 899 12.71 -26.81 1.53
C ASN A 899 12.38 -28.25 1.97
N SER A 900 11.10 -28.59 2.08
CA SER A 900 10.59 -29.87 2.54
C SER A 900 10.88 -30.21 4.02
N VAL A 901 11.52 -29.32 4.78
CA VAL A 901 11.72 -29.43 6.21
C VAL A 901 10.48 -28.90 6.93
N PRO A 902 9.85 -29.68 7.84
CA PRO A 902 8.68 -29.21 8.59
C PRO A 902 9.00 -27.99 9.46
N THR A 903 8.10 -27.01 9.46
CA THR A 903 8.16 -25.82 10.29
C THR A 903 6.90 -25.72 11.16
N PRO A 904 6.80 -26.55 12.22
CA PRO A 904 5.62 -26.57 13.06
C PRO A 904 5.44 -25.28 13.86
N ASP A 905 6.51 -24.55 14.17
CA ASP A 905 6.55 -23.33 14.97
C ASP A 905 7.61 -22.33 14.46
N LEU A 906 7.67 -21.13 15.06
CA LEU A 906 8.63 -20.09 14.69
C LEU A 906 10.06 -20.48 15.07
N GLU A 907 10.24 -21.21 16.14
CA GLU A 907 11.53 -21.68 16.65
C GLU A 907 12.22 -22.62 15.65
N SER A 908 11.44 -23.44 14.95
CA SER A 908 11.92 -24.29 13.85
C SER A 908 12.07 -23.54 12.54
N LEU A 909 11.24 -22.51 12.27
CA LEU A 909 11.31 -21.70 11.05
C LEU A 909 12.59 -20.87 10.97
N VAL A 910 12.89 -20.12 12.04
CA VAL A 910 13.96 -19.09 12.05
C VAL A 910 15.32 -19.64 11.61
N PRO A 911 15.86 -20.71 12.20
CA PRO A 911 17.18 -21.22 11.80
C PRO A 911 17.20 -21.70 10.34
N ILE A 912 16.09 -22.20 9.81
CA ILE A 912 16.01 -22.65 8.42
C ILE A 912 16.06 -21.46 7.48
N VAL A 913 15.19 -20.44 7.68
CA VAL A 913 15.14 -19.29 6.78
C VAL A 913 16.40 -18.42 6.88
N ALA A 914 16.98 -18.28 8.07
CA ALA A 914 18.23 -17.55 8.27
C ALA A 914 19.43 -18.21 7.55
N ALA A 915 19.47 -19.54 7.50
CA ALA A 915 20.55 -20.28 6.84
C ALA A 915 20.47 -20.30 5.32
N ILE A 916 19.34 -19.93 4.71
CA ILE A 916 19.22 -19.87 3.25
C ILE A 916 20.10 -18.72 2.73
N PRO A 917 21.03 -19.00 1.79
CA PRO A 917 21.87 -17.95 1.22
C PRO A 917 21.05 -16.88 0.46
N ASP A 918 21.57 -15.65 0.44
CA ASP A 918 20.98 -14.58 -0.35
C ASP A 918 20.95 -14.94 -1.84
N ASN A 919 19.98 -14.42 -2.57
CA ASN A 919 19.82 -14.65 -4.02
C ASN A 919 19.63 -16.12 -4.42
N THR A 920 19.18 -17.00 -3.52
CA THR A 920 18.91 -18.41 -3.81
C THR A 920 17.42 -18.74 -3.68
N TYR A 921 16.98 -19.74 -4.46
CA TYR A 921 15.61 -20.23 -4.41
C TYR A 921 15.40 -21.23 -3.27
N PHE A 922 14.23 -21.13 -2.64
CA PHE A 922 13.75 -22.10 -1.65
C PHE A 922 12.26 -22.33 -1.83
N THR A 923 11.80 -23.50 -1.41
CA THR A 923 10.39 -23.88 -1.54
C THR A 923 9.65 -23.58 -0.25
N VAL A 924 8.50 -22.92 -0.35
CA VAL A 924 7.53 -22.66 0.73
C VAL A 924 6.31 -23.53 0.48
N LYS A 925 5.97 -24.41 1.42
CA LYS A 925 4.66 -25.07 1.45
C LYS A 925 3.80 -24.42 2.51
N ALA A 926 2.61 -24.01 2.14
CA ALA A 926 1.66 -23.36 3.03
C ALA A 926 0.27 -23.95 2.84
N VAL A 927 -0.60 -23.66 3.79
CA VAL A 927 -2.03 -23.96 3.72
C VAL A 927 -2.78 -22.67 3.97
N ASP A 928 -3.76 -22.36 3.16
CA ASP A 928 -4.54 -21.13 3.33
C ASP A 928 -5.57 -21.27 4.48
N TYR A 929 -6.29 -20.20 4.74
CA TYR A 929 -7.27 -20.14 5.82
C TYR A 929 -8.47 -21.10 5.60
N ALA A 930 -8.76 -21.45 4.35
CA ALA A 930 -9.83 -22.40 3.98
C ALA A 930 -9.34 -23.86 3.99
N GLY A 931 -8.04 -24.10 4.19
CA GLY A 931 -7.44 -25.44 4.22
C GLY A 931 -6.85 -25.89 2.87
N ALA A 932 -6.83 -25.04 1.83
CA ALA A 932 -6.25 -25.40 0.55
C ALA A 932 -4.71 -25.34 0.58
N PRO A 933 -4.02 -26.40 0.08
CA PRO A 933 -2.56 -26.43 0.03
C PRO A 933 -2.03 -25.50 -1.05
N PHE A 934 -0.89 -24.86 -0.76
CA PHE A 934 -0.17 -23.96 -1.65
C PHE A 934 1.32 -24.28 -1.61
N VAL A 935 1.96 -24.24 -2.77
CA VAL A 935 3.42 -24.38 -2.90
C VAL A 935 3.96 -23.30 -3.81
N ALA A 936 4.96 -22.59 -3.33
CA ALA A 936 5.70 -21.60 -4.11
C ALA A 936 7.20 -21.81 -3.97
N THR A 937 7.94 -21.37 -4.98
CA THR A 937 9.39 -21.23 -4.92
C THR A 937 9.71 -19.75 -4.87
N VAL A 938 10.39 -19.32 -3.81
CA VAL A 938 10.70 -17.91 -3.52
C VAL A 938 12.20 -17.71 -3.62
N LYS A 939 12.64 -16.63 -4.26
CA LYS A 939 14.04 -16.22 -4.30
C LYS A 939 14.33 -15.30 -3.12
N LYS A 940 15.29 -15.66 -2.27
CA LYS A 940 15.64 -14.86 -1.09
C LYS A 940 16.28 -13.53 -1.49
N ASN A 941 15.94 -12.45 -0.78
CA ASN A 941 16.56 -11.14 -0.94
C ASN A 941 16.82 -10.53 0.44
N GLU A 942 18.06 -10.64 0.91
CA GLU A 942 18.48 -10.08 2.20
C GLU A 942 18.82 -8.58 2.12
N ARG A 943 19.16 -8.08 0.94
CA ARG A 943 19.55 -6.67 0.77
C ARG A 943 18.40 -5.72 1.10
N TYR A 944 17.20 -6.01 0.60
CA TYR A 944 16.03 -5.15 0.80
C TYR A 944 15.04 -5.72 1.82
N PHE A 945 15.02 -7.04 2.03
CA PHE A 945 14.10 -7.75 2.92
C PHE A 945 14.86 -8.71 3.85
N PRO A 946 15.68 -8.17 4.77
CA PRO A 946 16.49 -8.97 5.66
C PRO A 946 15.64 -9.83 6.58
N THR A 947 16.21 -10.95 7.02
CA THR A 947 15.61 -11.79 8.06
C THR A 947 15.78 -11.12 9.42
N VAL A 948 14.66 -10.77 10.05
CA VAL A 948 14.62 -10.09 11.36
C VAL A 948 13.64 -10.79 12.27
N GLU A 949 14.02 -10.97 13.52
CA GLU A 949 13.19 -11.55 14.58
C GLU A 949 12.94 -10.51 15.66
N TRP A 950 11.70 -10.42 16.13
CA TRP A 950 11.27 -9.58 17.21
C TRP A 950 10.70 -10.45 18.32
N ILE A 951 11.25 -10.35 19.52
CA ILE A 951 10.88 -11.16 20.68
C ILE A 951 10.50 -10.20 21.81
N ALA A 952 9.32 -10.39 22.40
CA ALA A 952 8.87 -9.63 23.55
C ALA A 952 9.86 -9.83 24.71
N ASP A 953 10.40 -8.73 25.22
CA ASP A 953 11.42 -8.72 26.29
C ASP A 953 11.20 -7.51 27.20
N ALA A 954 10.70 -7.78 28.40
CA ALA A 954 10.40 -6.74 29.37
C ALA A 954 11.65 -5.99 29.91
N SER A 955 12.85 -6.49 29.60
CA SER A 955 14.10 -5.81 29.97
C SER A 955 14.47 -4.68 29.00
N CYS A 956 13.87 -4.65 27.82
CA CYS A 956 14.03 -3.58 26.82
C CYS A 956 13.05 -2.44 27.09
N ASP A 957 13.45 -1.22 26.79
CA ASP A 957 12.60 -0.03 26.99
C ASP A 957 11.32 -0.06 26.15
N GLU A 958 11.41 -0.56 24.93
CA GLU A 958 10.30 -0.78 24.01
C GLU A 958 9.48 -2.04 24.34
N GLY A 959 9.96 -2.89 25.26
CA GLY A 959 9.36 -4.18 25.59
C GLY A 959 9.63 -5.28 24.56
N TRP A 960 10.51 -5.02 23.56
CA TRP A 960 10.84 -5.94 22.48
C TRP A 960 12.32 -5.94 22.16
N ARG A 961 12.89 -7.14 21.98
CA ARG A 961 14.27 -7.34 21.54
C ARG A 961 14.31 -7.71 20.07
N ARG A 962 15.17 -7.02 19.32
CA ARG A 962 15.40 -7.29 17.89
C ARG A 962 16.63 -8.17 17.70
N VAL A 963 16.51 -9.16 16.81
CA VAL A 963 17.62 -10.02 16.36
C VAL A 963 17.66 -9.99 14.83
N THR A 964 18.83 -9.69 14.28
CA THR A 964 19.08 -9.76 12.83
C THR A 964 20.01 -10.93 12.51
N TYR A 965 20.02 -11.38 11.26
CA TYR A 965 20.80 -12.53 10.84
C TYR A 965 21.74 -12.15 9.68
N ASP A 966 22.97 -12.64 9.71
CA ASP A 966 23.93 -12.54 8.62
C ASP A 966 24.59 -13.91 8.40
N GLY A 967 24.47 -14.45 7.18
CA GLY A 967 24.98 -15.78 6.83
C GLY A 967 24.49 -16.90 7.77
N GLY A 968 23.26 -16.80 8.30
CA GLY A 968 22.66 -17.75 9.24
C GLY A 968 23.09 -17.59 10.69
N LYS A 969 23.93 -16.61 11.02
CA LYS A 969 24.32 -16.33 12.40
C LYS A 969 23.52 -15.14 12.96
N ALA A 970 22.95 -15.33 14.15
CA ALA A 970 22.27 -14.27 14.87
C ALA A 970 23.27 -13.17 15.28
N ILE A 971 22.95 -11.93 14.95
CA ILE A 971 23.65 -10.75 15.43
C ILE A 971 22.77 -10.10 16.48
N GLN A 972 23.23 -10.13 17.74
CA GLN A 972 22.57 -9.39 18.82
C GLN A 972 23.02 -7.94 18.78
N GLY A 973 22.06 -7.02 18.75
CA GLY A 973 22.31 -5.59 18.70
C GLY A 973 21.75 -4.93 17.46
N GLU A 974 21.90 -3.62 17.34
CA GLU A 974 21.41 -2.82 16.23
C GLU A 974 22.00 -3.28 14.88
N GLY A 975 21.35 -4.20 14.23
CA GLY A 975 21.65 -4.57 12.83
C GLY A 975 21.48 -3.35 11.91
N THR A 976 22.19 -3.39 10.76
CA THR A 976 22.20 -2.34 9.74
C THR A 976 20.83 -2.05 9.12
N TYR A 977 19.82 -2.85 9.40
CA TYR A 977 18.54 -2.82 8.73
C TYR A 977 17.39 -2.46 9.69
N GLY A 978 16.68 -1.38 9.40
CA GLY A 978 15.39 -1.04 10.01
C GLY A 978 14.23 -1.84 9.42
N ILE A 979 13.03 -1.63 9.93
CA ILE A 979 11.81 -2.13 9.28
C ILE A 979 11.71 -1.44 7.91
N THR A 980 11.49 -2.25 6.85
CA THR A 980 11.25 -1.77 5.49
C THR A 980 9.75 -1.78 5.25
N PHE A 981 9.18 -0.70 4.71
CA PHE A 981 7.77 -0.59 4.32
C PHE A 981 7.63 -0.62 2.82
#